data_56f50100380f84a108b70a06e906d6b5
#
_entry.id   56f50100380f84a108b70a06e906d6b5
#
_cell.length_a   1.000
_cell.length_b   1.000
_cell.length_c   1.000
_cell.angle_alpha   90.00
_cell.angle_beta   90.00
_cell.angle_gamma   90.00
#
_symmetry.space_group_name_H-M   'P 1'
#
loop_
_entity.id
_entity.type
_entity.pdbx_description
1 polymer ?
#
loop_
_entity_poly.entity_id
_entity_poly.type
_entity_poly.pdbx_seq_one_letter_code
_entity_poly.pdbx_strand_id
1 'polypeptide(L)'
;MATKKGFVTDAFTSHTDIRPARLLAGLLLGFVAGVAVQLQQAELFERLSYAAWVVTSLTGLGVLLWRVRRFRLLWPGLLLAFALSAGLGFGLTGWRASVYNAAALNPLLEGQDIDVTGQVVAMPQFGEDGVRFRLAVSSARLKGENVSLPPQIALGWYSGFGTRPATVQPVPDGDTEPAEFSLELQRQPQLLRAGERWQMTVRLKAPHGNSNPHGFDYELWLWEQGIQATGYVRASKSDAPPKKLGSSWTHPVERARQSVREAIFARVEDRKIAGVLAALVVGDQNAIERADWDVFRATGVAHLMSISGLHITMFAWAASLVIGWLWRRSARLSPVLCLALPASSAGAWGGLLLAAGYALFAGWGVPAQRTIWMLATVVVLRQSGKQWPWPMVWLQALAVVVALSPWALMQAGFWLSFVAVGVLFATGPPQGKDDPLGGRALPEANERGGDFARGSDQKNAPDSGAGSPINHWSRGQNDAFKRQKIDVFRTGVARIVAHLAIAAREQWVITLALTPLSLLLFNQVSLVGLLANAVAIPWVTLVVTPLAMAGVLWAPLWDAATLATQGLSLGLQWLASLSWATVSVAAAPLWCAVAGVLGGALLAMRLPLHWRALGVPLLLPVLLWQPLRPATGQFEVLGADIGQGNALIVRTATHSMVYDTGPKFSRESDAGNRVLVPLLRALGENIDILMLSHRDSDHIGGAPAVLAMQPQARLVSSIEDGHELQAVRKSERCLAGQSWSWDGVDFEVLHPLPADYDSPTKSNAMSCVLRISNGRQTALLAGDLEAAQELRLVGNPDTKLRLKSDFLLVPHHGSKTSSTGPFLDAVQPQFALAQAGYRNRFNHPVESVLARYRERNITVIQSPGCGAAAWQSSQPQKVLCQRELARRYWQHTVIKEAQ
;
A
#
# COMPACT_ATOMS: atom_id res chain seq x y z
N MET A 1 -37.13 -50.88 27.49
CA MET A 1 -36.19 -51.26 26.40
C MET A 1 -36.83 -50.95 25.06
N ALA A 2 -36.49 -49.82 24.44
CA ALA A 2 -36.76 -49.57 23.03
C ALA A 2 -35.87 -48.40 22.65
N THR A 3 -35.00 -48.65 21.74
CA THR A 3 -33.87 -47.92 21.24
C THR A 3 -34.24 -46.63 20.49
N LYS A 4 -33.71 -45.47 20.94
CA LYS A 4 -33.60 -44.26 20.16
C LYS A 4 -32.33 -44.32 19.29
N LYS A 5 -32.45 -44.77 18.05
CA LYS A 5 -31.50 -44.53 16.97
C LYS A 5 -32.29 -43.89 15.83
N GLY A 6 -31.91 -42.64 15.41
CA GLY A 6 -32.50 -42.06 14.25
C GLY A 6 -32.67 -40.54 14.36
N PHE A 7 -31.57 -39.73 14.39
CA PHE A 7 -31.66 -38.29 14.16
C PHE A 7 -30.29 -37.66 13.81
N VAL A 8 -29.56 -38.24 12.87
CA VAL A 8 -28.33 -37.58 12.34
C VAL A 8 -28.13 -37.76 10.81
N THR A 9 -29.06 -38.36 10.08
CA THR A 9 -28.82 -38.69 8.65
C THR A 9 -29.66 -37.94 7.60
N ASP A 10 -30.52 -37.00 7.96
CA ASP A 10 -31.41 -36.36 6.97
C ASP A 10 -31.02 -34.91 6.54
N ALA A 11 -29.81 -34.45 6.85
CA ALA A 11 -29.33 -33.11 6.39
C ALA A 11 -28.51 -33.14 5.09
N PHE A 12 -28.38 -34.28 4.41
CA PHE A 12 -27.50 -34.41 3.22
C PHE A 12 -28.16 -34.98 1.95
N THR A 13 -29.45 -34.95 1.82
CA THR A 13 -30.10 -35.46 0.60
C THR A 13 -30.93 -34.43 -0.14
N SER A 14 -30.26 -33.42 -0.74
CA SER A 14 -30.70 -32.85 -2.00
C SER A 14 -29.59 -33.07 -3.06
N HIS A 15 -29.61 -34.24 -3.68
CA HIS A 15 -28.55 -34.74 -4.55
C HIS A 15 -28.52 -34.14 -5.98
N THR A 16 -29.22 -33.05 -6.29
CA THR A 16 -29.39 -32.61 -7.68
C THR A 16 -28.47 -31.46 -8.14
N ASP A 17 -27.79 -30.70 -7.26
CA ASP A 17 -27.06 -29.51 -7.68
C ASP A 17 -25.56 -29.41 -7.32
N ILE A 18 -24.95 -30.48 -6.76
CA ILE A 18 -23.54 -30.45 -6.34
C ILE A 18 -22.57 -30.45 -7.54
N ARG A 19 -22.93 -30.98 -8.67
CA ARG A 19 -22.07 -31.19 -9.84
C ARG A 19 -21.73 -29.86 -10.55
N PRO A 20 -22.69 -29.01 -10.91
CA PRO A 20 -22.38 -27.72 -11.58
C PRO A 20 -21.59 -26.78 -10.67
N ALA A 21 -21.83 -26.81 -9.34
CA ALA A 21 -21.09 -26.01 -8.37
C ALA A 21 -19.61 -26.40 -8.31
N ARG A 22 -19.27 -27.70 -8.30
CA ARG A 22 -17.87 -28.18 -8.32
C ARG A 22 -17.14 -27.83 -9.60
N LEU A 23 -17.80 -27.95 -10.75
CA LEU A 23 -17.25 -27.56 -12.04
C LEU A 23 -16.95 -26.05 -12.06
N LEU A 24 -17.92 -25.24 -11.62
CA LEU A 24 -17.74 -23.78 -11.55
C LEU A 24 -16.61 -23.41 -10.60
N ALA A 25 -16.51 -24.03 -9.42
CA ALA A 25 -15.39 -23.80 -8.50
C ALA A 25 -14.04 -24.13 -9.15
N GLY A 26 -13.95 -25.27 -9.85
CA GLY A 26 -12.74 -25.66 -10.60
C GLY A 26 -12.35 -24.64 -11.69
N LEU A 27 -13.33 -24.14 -12.44
CA LEU A 27 -13.12 -23.10 -13.46
C LEU A 27 -12.63 -21.78 -12.84
N LEU A 28 -13.27 -21.31 -11.79
CA LEU A 28 -12.90 -20.05 -11.12
C LEU A 28 -11.52 -20.12 -10.47
N LEU A 29 -11.23 -21.21 -9.76
CA LEU A 29 -9.91 -21.43 -9.16
C LEU A 29 -8.83 -21.58 -10.23
N GLY A 30 -9.12 -22.32 -11.31
CA GLY A 30 -8.21 -22.45 -12.44
C GLY A 30 -7.86 -21.08 -13.06
N PHE A 31 -8.88 -20.26 -13.34
CA PHE A 31 -8.66 -18.93 -13.88
C PHE A 31 -7.74 -18.08 -12.99
N VAL A 32 -8.02 -18.01 -11.69
CA VAL A 32 -7.19 -17.27 -10.72
C VAL A 32 -5.77 -17.82 -10.66
N ALA A 33 -5.60 -19.14 -10.65
CA ALA A 33 -4.28 -19.77 -10.66
C ALA A 33 -3.50 -19.44 -11.95
N GLY A 34 -4.15 -19.45 -13.11
CA GLY A 34 -3.53 -19.07 -14.38
C GLY A 34 -3.04 -17.62 -14.39
N VAL A 35 -3.86 -16.72 -13.86
CA VAL A 35 -3.44 -15.31 -13.66
C VAL A 35 -2.24 -15.23 -12.71
N ALA A 36 -2.28 -15.93 -11.58
CA ALA A 36 -1.19 -15.92 -10.59
C ALA A 36 0.13 -16.43 -11.18
N VAL A 37 0.08 -17.48 -12.03
CA VAL A 37 1.26 -18.00 -12.75
C VAL A 37 1.80 -16.98 -13.75
N GLN A 38 0.93 -16.31 -14.51
CA GLN A 38 1.34 -15.30 -15.49
C GLN A 38 2.06 -14.12 -14.82
N LEU A 39 1.61 -13.69 -13.65
CA LEU A 39 2.25 -12.61 -12.89
C LEU A 39 3.66 -12.97 -12.37
N GLN A 40 4.08 -14.22 -12.43
CA GLN A 40 5.45 -14.62 -12.08
C GLN A 40 6.43 -14.55 -13.26
N GLN A 41 5.98 -14.24 -14.47
CA GLN A 41 6.85 -14.17 -15.63
C GLN A 41 7.87 -13.02 -15.49
N ALA A 42 9.14 -13.34 -15.80
CA ALA A 42 10.22 -12.36 -15.86
C ALA A 42 10.14 -11.51 -17.15
N GLU A 43 9.65 -12.10 -18.25
CA GLU A 43 9.50 -11.48 -19.56
C GLU A 43 8.17 -11.89 -20.19
N LEU A 44 7.62 -11.03 -21.04
CA LEU A 44 6.42 -11.34 -21.78
C LEU A 44 6.75 -12.18 -23.03
N PHE A 45 5.89 -13.16 -23.32
CA PHE A 45 5.93 -13.87 -24.59
C PHE A 45 5.39 -12.98 -25.73
N GLU A 46 5.58 -13.42 -26.94
CA GLU A 46 4.98 -12.80 -28.11
C GLU A 46 3.44 -12.84 -28.02
N ARG A 47 2.76 -11.82 -28.54
CA ARG A 47 1.31 -11.70 -28.49
C ARG A 47 0.58 -12.89 -29.07
N LEU A 48 1.12 -13.47 -30.17
CA LEU A 48 0.51 -14.64 -30.81
C LEU A 48 0.49 -15.86 -29.89
N SER A 49 1.51 -16.04 -29.05
CA SER A 49 1.55 -17.12 -28.06
C SER A 49 0.42 -17.00 -27.04
N TYR A 50 0.17 -15.79 -26.54
CA TYR A 50 -0.96 -15.57 -25.61
C TYR A 50 -2.32 -15.75 -26.31
N ALA A 51 -2.45 -15.31 -27.56
CA ALA A 51 -3.65 -15.55 -28.35
C ALA A 51 -3.92 -17.05 -28.54
N ALA A 52 -2.88 -17.82 -28.82
CA ALA A 52 -2.98 -19.27 -28.93
C ALA A 52 -3.44 -19.93 -27.62
N TRP A 53 -2.92 -19.51 -26.46
CA TRP A 53 -3.40 -19.95 -25.15
C TRP A 53 -4.90 -19.66 -24.95
N VAL A 54 -5.37 -18.46 -25.31
CA VAL A 54 -6.77 -18.05 -25.17
C VAL A 54 -7.65 -18.92 -26.09
N VAL A 55 -7.28 -19.06 -27.37
CA VAL A 55 -8.07 -19.81 -28.36
C VAL A 55 -8.16 -21.29 -28.00
N THR A 56 -7.03 -21.92 -27.67
CA THR A 56 -7.00 -23.34 -27.29
C THR A 56 -7.77 -23.60 -26.01
N SER A 57 -7.67 -22.69 -25.01
CA SER A 57 -8.42 -22.80 -23.76
C SER A 57 -9.93 -22.65 -23.99
N LEU A 58 -10.37 -21.66 -24.76
CA LEU A 58 -11.78 -21.44 -25.07
C LEU A 58 -12.37 -22.62 -25.88
N THR A 59 -11.63 -23.11 -26.88
CA THR A 59 -12.05 -24.27 -27.68
C THR A 59 -12.16 -25.52 -26.81
N GLY A 60 -11.14 -25.78 -25.98
CA GLY A 60 -11.13 -26.91 -25.04
C GLY A 60 -12.28 -26.84 -24.02
N LEU A 61 -12.55 -25.65 -23.46
CA LEU A 61 -13.68 -25.42 -22.55
C LEU A 61 -15.01 -25.63 -23.27
N GLY A 62 -15.16 -25.19 -24.52
CA GLY A 62 -16.36 -25.43 -25.34
C GLY A 62 -16.61 -26.91 -25.54
N VAL A 63 -15.59 -27.68 -25.94
CA VAL A 63 -15.68 -29.14 -26.11
C VAL A 63 -15.99 -29.83 -24.76
N LEU A 64 -15.34 -29.42 -23.68
CA LEU A 64 -15.59 -29.97 -22.35
C LEU A 64 -17.03 -29.73 -21.90
N LEU A 65 -17.54 -28.51 -22.03
CA LEU A 65 -18.93 -28.17 -21.68
C LEU A 65 -19.94 -28.90 -22.52
N TRP A 66 -19.67 -29.11 -23.82
CA TRP A 66 -20.49 -29.95 -24.70
C TRP A 66 -20.52 -31.43 -24.25
N ARG A 67 -19.34 -31.98 -23.87
CA ARG A 67 -19.24 -33.35 -23.32
C ARG A 67 -19.94 -33.51 -21.98
N VAL A 68 -19.79 -32.55 -21.07
CA VAL A 68 -20.42 -32.56 -19.74
C VAL A 68 -21.95 -32.61 -19.82
N ARG A 69 -22.54 -31.97 -20.83
CA ARG A 69 -24.00 -32.05 -21.08
C ARG A 69 -24.47 -33.47 -21.50
N ARG A 70 -23.57 -34.27 -22.04
CA ARG A 70 -23.89 -35.61 -22.55
C ARG A 70 -23.43 -36.77 -21.67
N PHE A 71 -22.35 -36.61 -20.88
CA PHE A 71 -21.71 -37.67 -20.08
C PHE A 71 -21.47 -37.24 -18.63
N ARG A 72 -21.33 -38.24 -17.70
CA ARG A 72 -20.97 -37.95 -16.29
C ARG A 72 -19.55 -37.42 -16.20
N LEU A 73 -19.38 -36.27 -15.55
CA LEU A 73 -18.07 -35.65 -15.32
C LEU A 73 -17.33 -36.44 -14.19
N LEU A 74 -16.25 -37.09 -14.58
CA LEU A 74 -15.31 -37.73 -13.64
C LEU A 74 -14.24 -36.75 -13.18
N TRP A 75 -13.48 -37.10 -12.15
CA TRP A 75 -12.36 -36.30 -11.65
C TRP A 75 -11.41 -35.75 -12.73
N PRO A 76 -11.03 -36.54 -13.79
CA PRO A 76 -10.21 -36.01 -14.88
C PRO A 76 -10.83 -34.81 -15.60
N GLY A 77 -12.14 -34.78 -15.71
CA GLY A 77 -12.85 -33.65 -16.32
C GLY A 77 -12.82 -32.36 -15.49
N LEU A 78 -12.81 -32.48 -14.16
CA LEU A 78 -12.62 -31.32 -13.27
C LEU A 78 -11.21 -30.77 -13.35
N LEU A 79 -10.20 -31.65 -13.39
CA LEU A 79 -8.80 -31.25 -13.57
C LEU A 79 -8.58 -30.57 -14.93
N LEU A 80 -9.19 -31.12 -15.99
CA LEU A 80 -9.13 -30.52 -17.32
C LEU A 80 -9.83 -29.14 -17.35
N ALA A 81 -10.99 -29.00 -16.70
CA ALA A 81 -11.67 -27.71 -16.56
C ALA A 81 -10.79 -26.68 -15.85
N PHE A 82 -10.14 -27.06 -14.76
CA PHE A 82 -9.19 -26.25 -14.04
C PHE A 82 -8.01 -25.84 -14.94
N ALA A 83 -7.37 -26.78 -15.63
CA ALA A 83 -6.21 -26.52 -16.48
C ALA A 83 -6.55 -25.60 -17.68
N LEU A 84 -7.68 -25.86 -18.34
CA LEU A 84 -8.13 -25.01 -19.46
C LEU A 84 -8.49 -23.59 -19.00
N SER A 85 -9.14 -23.48 -17.84
CA SER A 85 -9.45 -22.15 -17.26
C SER A 85 -8.19 -21.44 -16.79
N ALA A 86 -7.19 -22.15 -16.29
CA ALA A 86 -5.87 -21.59 -15.97
C ALA A 86 -5.15 -21.08 -17.23
N GLY A 87 -5.18 -21.85 -18.32
CA GLY A 87 -4.66 -21.41 -19.62
C GLY A 87 -5.36 -20.13 -20.13
N LEU A 88 -6.68 -20.02 -19.91
CA LEU A 88 -7.43 -18.82 -20.27
C LEU A 88 -7.01 -17.62 -19.43
N GLY A 89 -6.90 -17.77 -18.11
CA GLY A 89 -6.44 -16.69 -17.19
C GLY A 89 -5.02 -16.23 -17.51
N PHE A 90 -4.11 -17.17 -17.76
CA PHE A 90 -2.75 -16.91 -18.19
C PHE A 90 -2.70 -16.14 -19.53
N GLY A 91 -3.40 -16.64 -20.54
CA GLY A 91 -3.40 -16.06 -21.88
C GLY A 91 -4.01 -14.66 -21.92
N LEU A 92 -5.16 -14.45 -21.29
CA LEU A 92 -5.83 -13.13 -21.24
C LEU A 92 -4.98 -12.09 -20.52
N THR A 93 -4.39 -12.46 -19.40
CA THR A 93 -3.53 -11.53 -18.63
C THR A 93 -2.26 -11.16 -19.39
N GLY A 94 -1.58 -12.16 -19.98
CA GLY A 94 -0.39 -11.92 -20.79
C GLY A 94 -0.68 -11.12 -22.06
N TRP A 95 -1.81 -11.38 -22.71
CA TRP A 95 -2.28 -10.57 -23.84
C TRP A 95 -2.47 -9.10 -23.46
N ARG A 96 -3.20 -8.83 -22.37
CA ARG A 96 -3.40 -7.45 -21.85
C ARG A 96 -2.07 -6.79 -21.51
N ALA A 97 -1.16 -7.50 -20.84
CA ALA A 97 0.16 -7.00 -20.50
C ALA A 97 0.98 -6.66 -21.74
N SER A 98 0.98 -7.52 -22.78
CA SER A 98 1.74 -7.30 -24.01
C SER A 98 1.19 -6.15 -24.85
N VAL A 99 -0.14 -5.97 -24.89
CA VAL A 99 -0.77 -4.80 -25.54
C VAL A 99 -0.39 -3.51 -24.82
N TYR A 100 -0.46 -3.51 -23.49
CA TYR A 100 -0.08 -2.35 -22.70
C TYR A 100 1.41 -1.99 -22.89
N ASN A 101 2.30 -2.97 -22.81
CA ASN A 101 3.75 -2.75 -22.95
C ASN A 101 4.16 -2.20 -24.34
N ALA A 102 3.37 -2.45 -25.37
CA ALA A 102 3.66 -1.93 -26.72
C ALA A 102 3.51 -0.39 -26.84
N ALA A 103 2.82 0.24 -25.90
CA ALA A 103 2.69 1.70 -25.82
C ALA A 103 3.72 2.33 -24.87
N ALA A 104 4.74 1.58 -24.41
CA ALA A 104 5.79 2.09 -23.55
C ALA A 104 6.61 3.21 -24.21
N LEU A 105 7.22 4.05 -23.40
CA LEU A 105 8.09 5.13 -23.87
C LEU A 105 9.26 4.56 -24.70
N ASN A 106 9.45 5.09 -25.90
CA ASN A 106 10.61 4.72 -26.72
C ASN A 106 11.91 5.16 -25.99
N PRO A 107 12.87 4.25 -25.77
CA PRO A 107 14.13 4.55 -25.08
C PRO A 107 14.91 5.73 -25.70
N LEU A 108 14.80 5.93 -27.02
CA LEU A 108 15.47 7.05 -27.72
C LEU A 108 14.90 8.43 -27.33
N LEU A 109 13.67 8.48 -26.80
CA LEU A 109 13.03 9.72 -26.36
C LEU A 109 13.35 10.04 -24.90
N GLU A 110 13.97 9.12 -24.17
CA GLU A 110 14.32 9.36 -22.78
C GLU A 110 15.41 10.43 -22.62
N GLY A 111 15.16 11.36 -21.69
CA GLY A 111 16.10 12.44 -21.40
C GLY A 111 16.11 13.56 -22.45
N GLN A 112 15.32 13.43 -23.53
CA GLN A 112 15.16 14.47 -24.54
C GLN A 112 14.13 15.52 -24.07
N ASP A 113 14.31 16.76 -24.53
CA ASP A 113 13.35 17.86 -24.28
C ASP A 113 12.26 17.81 -25.36
N ILE A 114 11.05 17.47 -24.95
CA ILE A 114 9.91 17.19 -25.84
C ILE A 114 8.80 18.21 -25.56
N ASP A 115 8.31 18.85 -26.60
CA ASP A 115 7.16 19.74 -26.52
C ASP A 115 5.88 18.93 -26.55
N VAL A 116 5.12 18.96 -25.44
CA VAL A 116 3.90 18.18 -25.27
C VAL A 116 2.71 19.10 -25.12
N THR A 117 1.65 18.78 -25.86
CA THR A 117 0.30 19.34 -25.62
C THR A 117 -0.59 18.23 -25.07
N GLY A 118 -1.25 18.50 -23.97
CA GLY A 118 -2.08 17.48 -23.31
C GLY A 118 -3.08 18.10 -22.34
N GLN A 119 -3.88 17.20 -21.75
CA GLN A 119 -4.92 17.58 -20.79
C GLN A 119 -4.65 16.96 -19.42
N VAL A 120 -4.85 17.75 -18.36
CA VAL A 120 -4.77 17.27 -16.96
C VAL A 120 -5.96 16.35 -16.68
N VAL A 121 -5.71 15.06 -16.43
CA VAL A 121 -6.78 14.03 -16.32
C VAL A 121 -7.15 13.67 -14.88
N ALA A 122 -6.30 14.01 -13.91
CA ALA A 122 -6.54 13.71 -12.51
C ALA A 122 -6.34 14.96 -11.65
N MET A 123 -6.87 14.95 -10.44
CA MET A 123 -6.66 16.03 -9.48
C MET A 123 -5.16 16.22 -9.20
N PRO A 124 -4.60 17.41 -9.44
CA PRO A 124 -3.20 17.69 -9.18
C PRO A 124 -2.87 17.64 -7.69
N GLN A 125 -1.67 17.16 -7.38
CA GLN A 125 -1.16 17.05 -6.02
C GLN A 125 -0.16 18.17 -5.76
N PHE A 126 -0.50 19.08 -4.87
CA PHE A 126 0.35 20.21 -4.50
C PHE A 126 1.16 19.82 -3.27
N GLY A 127 2.46 19.99 -3.36
CA GLY A 127 3.42 19.87 -2.26
C GLY A 127 4.20 21.17 -2.11
N GLU A 128 5.06 21.26 -1.09
CA GLU A 128 5.90 22.44 -0.85
C GLU A 128 6.89 22.70 -1.99
N ASP A 129 7.36 21.64 -2.66
CA ASP A 129 8.38 21.71 -3.71
C ASP A 129 7.79 21.90 -5.11
N GLY A 130 6.45 21.88 -5.26
CA GLY A 130 5.78 22.01 -6.55
C GLY A 130 4.52 21.18 -6.68
N VAL A 131 4.11 20.91 -7.92
CA VAL A 131 2.88 20.19 -8.26
C VAL A 131 3.19 18.92 -9.05
N ARG A 132 2.53 17.81 -8.69
CA ARG A 132 2.55 16.56 -9.45
C ARG A 132 1.18 16.34 -10.08
N PHE A 133 1.16 15.97 -11.36
CA PHE A 133 -0.08 15.78 -12.11
C PHE A 133 0.06 14.73 -13.20
N ARG A 134 -1.07 14.27 -13.72
CA ARG A 134 -1.15 13.37 -14.87
C ARG A 134 -1.65 14.09 -16.08
N LEU A 135 -0.98 13.88 -17.21
CA LEU A 135 -1.29 14.51 -18.47
C LEU A 135 -1.67 13.44 -19.51
N ALA A 136 -2.87 13.52 -20.08
CA ALA A 136 -3.21 12.78 -21.30
C ALA A 136 -2.62 13.53 -22.49
N VAL A 137 -1.72 12.86 -23.22
CA VAL A 137 -1.00 13.44 -24.34
C VAL A 137 -1.92 13.51 -25.55
N SER A 138 -2.05 14.71 -26.13
CA SER A 138 -2.76 14.93 -27.40
C SER A 138 -1.82 15.01 -28.59
N SER A 139 -0.65 15.65 -28.42
CA SER A 139 0.41 15.72 -29.42
C SER A 139 1.76 15.92 -28.74
N ALA A 140 2.82 15.41 -29.36
CA ALA A 140 4.18 15.57 -28.87
C ALA A 140 5.12 15.84 -30.05
N ARG A 141 6.10 16.71 -29.85
CA ARG A 141 7.10 17.10 -30.87
C ARG A 141 8.51 17.10 -30.27
N LEU A 142 9.44 16.50 -30.98
CA LEU A 142 10.86 16.57 -30.70
C LEU A 142 11.56 17.35 -31.83
N LYS A 143 12.15 18.49 -31.52
CA LYS A 143 12.80 19.38 -32.52
C LYS A 143 11.89 19.72 -33.72
N GLY A 144 10.57 19.82 -33.48
CA GLY A 144 9.59 20.12 -34.50
C GLY A 144 8.92 18.91 -35.17
N GLU A 145 9.51 17.71 -35.09
CA GLU A 145 8.94 16.50 -35.65
C GLU A 145 7.96 15.81 -34.67
N ASN A 146 6.89 15.26 -35.19
CA ASN A 146 5.90 14.54 -34.37
C ASN A 146 6.48 13.22 -33.87
N VAL A 147 6.37 12.98 -32.57
CA VAL A 147 6.78 11.75 -31.91
C VAL A 147 5.62 11.11 -31.18
N SER A 148 5.64 9.77 -31.08
CA SER A 148 4.63 9.00 -30.32
C SER A 148 5.07 8.86 -28.87
N LEU A 149 4.18 9.26 -27.95
CA LEU A 149 4.36 9.08 -26.51
C LEU A 149 3.27 8.17 -25.95
N PRO A 150 3.48 7.58 -24.76
CA PRO A 150 2.42 6.89 -24.03
C PRO A 150 1.18 7.79 -23.85
N PRO A 151 -0.03 7.22 -23.86
CA PRO A 151 -1.28 7.99 -23.77
C PRO A 151 -1.38 8.87 -22.51
N GLN A 152 -0.81 8.40 -21.40
CA GLN A 152 -0.75 9.11 -20.12
C GLN A 152 0.66 9.14 -19.56
N ILE A 153 1.07 10.32 -19.13
CA ILE A 153 2.38 10.55 -18.50
C ILE A 153 2.19 11.23 -17.14
N ALA A 154 3.07 10.90 -16.19
CA ALA A 154 3.10 11.54 -14.88
C ALA A 154 4.22 12.58 -14.82
N LEU A 155 3.87 13.80 -14.49
CA LEU A 155 4.78 14.94 -14.50
C LEU A 155 4.89 15.60 -13.14
N GLY A 156 6.10 16.05 -12.79
CA GLY A 156 6.36 16.99 -11.71
C GLY A 156 6.70 18.36 -12.28
N TRP A 157 6.12 19.41 -11.73
CA TRP A 157 6.51 20.78 -12.02
C TRP A 157 6.98 21.41 -10.71
N TYR A 158 8.29 21.64 -10.61
CA TYR A 158 8.94 22.04 -9.38
C TYR A 158 9.35 23.52 -9.42
N SER A 159 9.18 24.23 -8.30
CA SER A 159 9.85 25.48 -8.03
C SER A 159 11.35 25.21 -7.86
N GLY A 160 12.23 25.97 -8.47
CA GLY A 160 13.68 25.80 -8.37
C GLY A 160 14.15 25.72 -6.90
N PHE A 161 15.17 24.90 -6.63
CA PHE A 161 15.78 24.79 -5.31
C PHE A 161 16.25 26.18 -4.82
N GLY A 162 15.62 26.70 -3.76
CA GLY A 162 16.01 27.96 -3.11
C GLY A 162 15.00 29.11 -3.19
N THR A 163 13.95 29.03 -3.98
CA THR A 163 12.88 30.02 -3.98
C THR A 163 11.76 29.57 -3.02
N ARG A 164 11.59 30.29 -1.91
CA ARG A 164 10.37 30.20 -1.09
C ARG A 164 9.16 30.44 -1.98
N PRO A 165 8.02 29.71 -1.82
CA PRO A 165 6.79 30.09 -2.50
C PRO A 165 6.51 31.55 -2.16
N ALA A 166 6.33 32.36 -3.20
CA ALA A 166 5.99 33.75 -3.03
C ALA A 166 4.62 33.85 -2.32
N THR A 167 4.63 33.97 -0.99
CA THR A 167 3.61 34.74 -0.31
C THR A 167 3.73 36.12 -0.93
N VAL A 168 2.63 36.58 -1.54
CA VAL A 168 2.51 37.89 -2.14
C VAL A 168 2.99 38.94 -1.12
N GLN A 169 4.29 39.31 -1.20
CA GLN A 169 4.79 40.50 -0.53
C GLN A 169 4.69 41.65 -1.53
N PRO A 170 4.34 42.86 -1.07
CA PRO A 170 4.30 44.03 -1.93
C PRO A 170 5.68 44.26 -2.55
N VAL A 171 5.68 44.54 -3.83
CA VAL A 171 6.85 44.83 -4.64
C VAL A 171 7.68 45.93 -3.98
N PRO A 172 9.00 45.74 -3.74
CA PRO A 172 9.90 46.89 -3.54
C PRO A 172 10.08 47.62 -4.87
N ASP A 173 9.93 48.92 -4.83
CA ASP A 173 10.25 49.80 -5.96
C ASP A 173 11.68 49.55 -6.46
N GLY A 174 11.83 49.08 -7.69
CA GLY A 174 13.13 48.90 -8.35
C GLY A 174 12.98 48.24 -9.71
N ASP A 175 13.15 48.99 -10.75
CA ASP A 175 13.36 48.76 -12.19
C ASP A 175 13.56 47.32 -12.73
N THR A 176 12.58 46.44 -12.58
CA THR A 176 12.47 45.21 -13.38
C THR A 176 11.33 45.41 -14.37
N GLU A 177 11.61 45.26 -15.67
CA GLU A 177 10.57 45.42 -16.71
C GLU A 177 9.38 44.50 -16.43
N PRO A 178 8.12 44.97 -16.55
CA PRO A 178 6.90 44.22 -16.24
C PRO A 178 6.75 42.90 -17.00
N ALA A 179 7.37 42.79 -18.19
CA ALA A 179 7.32 41.63 -19.05
C ALA A 179 8.22 40.46 -18.53
N GLU A 180 9.37 40.77 -17.98
CA GLU A 180 10.33 39.75 -17.48
C GLU A 180 9.85 39.15 -16.17
N PHE A 181 9.27 39.94 -15.29
CA PHE A 181 8.62 39.50 -14.07
C PHE A 181 7.40 38.61 -14.34
N SER A 182 6.57 38.92 -15.34
CA SER A 182 5.45 38.10 -15.73
C SER A 182 5.86 36.74 -16.33
N LEU A 183 6.99 36.68 -17.05
CA LEU A 183 7.56 35.43 -17.59
C LEU A 183 8.17 34.55 -16.50
N GLU A 184 8.80 35.13 -15.50
CA GLU A 184 9.32 34.35 -14.35
C GLU A 184 8.19 33.75 -13.51
N LEU A 185 7.09 34.45 -13.30
CA LEU A 185 5.90 33.95 -12.66
C LEU A 185 5.25 32.79 -13.44
N GLN A 186 5.25 32.83 -14.77
CA GLN A 186 4.72 31.74 -15.62
C GLN A 186 5.58 30.47 -15.56
N ARG A 187 6.85 30.55 -15.22
CA ARG A 187 7.76 29.40 -15.07
C ARG A 187 7.59 28.67 -13.74
N GLN A 188 7.05 29.36 -12.73
CA GLN A 188 6.77 28.73 -11.44
C GLN A 188 5.55 27.80 -11.51
N PRO A 189 5.47 26.79 -10.64
CA PRO A 189 4.30 25.92 -10.56
C PRO A 189 3.01 26.71 -10.37
N GLN A 190 2.12 26.62 -11.35
CA GLN A 190 0.82 27.28 -11.32
C GLN A 190 -0.26 26.38 -10.73
N LEU A 191 -1.39 26.98 -10.32
CA LEU A 191 -2.57 26.24 -9.89
C LEU A 191 -3.19 25.50 -11.09
N LEU A 192 -2.80 24.25 -11.26
CA LEU A 192 -3.37 23.39 -12.28
C LEU A 192 -4.75 22.85 -11.82
N ARG A 193 -5.67 22.72 -12.78
CA ARG A 193 -6.98 22.09 -12.54
C ARG A 193 -7.23 20.95 -13.52
N ALA A 194 -7.91 19.92 -13.02
CA ALA A 194 -8.36 18.83 -13.87
C ALA A 194 -9.21 19.33 -15.03
N GLY A 195 -9.00 18.80 -16.23
CA GLY A 195 -9.67 19.24 -17.46
C GLY A 195 -9.01 20.42 -18.16
N GLU A 196 -7.97 21.03 -17.61
CA GLU A 196 -7.21 22.07 -18.30
C GLU A 196 -6.28 21.49 -19.36
N ARG A 197 -6.17 22.20 -20.46
CA ARG A 197 -5.27 21.85 -21.57
C ARG A 197 -4.05 22.76 -21.53
N TRP A 198 -2.87 22.13 -21.56
CA TRP A 198 -1.59 22.79 -21.42
C TRP A 198 -0.63 22.39 -22.53
N GLN A 199 0.25 23.32 -22.89
CA GLN A 199 1.44 23.09 -23.71
C GLN A 199 2.67 23.36 -22.86
N MET A 200 3.62 22.41 -22.84
CA MET A 200 4.82 22.52 -22.02
C MET A 200 5.94 21.68 -22.59
N THR A 201 7.18 22.09 -22.37
CA THR A 201 8.37 21.28 -22.67
C THR A 201 8.63 20.36 -21.47
N VAL A 202 8.78 19.06 -21.72
CA VAL A 202 8.97 18.05 -20.68
C VAL A 202 10.19 17.20 -20.98
N ARG A 203 10.82 16.68 -19.92
CA ARG A 203 11.86 15.66 -20.03
C ARG A 203 11.34 14.37 -19.39
N LEU A 204 11.27 13.31 -20.20
CA LEU A 204 10.64 12.05 -19.81
C LEU A 204 11.70 10.96 -19.58
N LYS A 205 11.32 10.00 -18.77
CA LYS A 205 12.04 8.73 -18.57
C LYS A 205 11.04 7.59 -18.38
N ALA A 206 11.47 6.37 -18.68
CA ALA A 206 10.70 5.17 -18.35
C ALA A 206 10.41 5.10 -16.84
N PRO A 207 9.29 4.48 -16.43
CA PRO A 207 9.05 4.16 -15.03
C PRO A 207 10.22 3.36 -14.46
N HIS A 208 10.90 3.92 -13.47
CA HIS A 208 12.02 3.29 -12.81
C HIS A 208 11.96 3.57 -11.32
N GLY A 209 11.87 2.51 -10.51
CA GLY A 209 11.77 2.56 -9.07
C GLY A 209 12.99 1.95 -8.39
N ASN A 210 13.10 2.18 -7.09
CA ASN A 210 14.10 1.50 -6.28
C ASN A 210 13.69 0.03 -6.08
N SER A 211 14.60 -0.90 -6.32
CA SER A 211 14.39 -2.34 -6.22
C SER A 211 15.17 -2.91 -5.04
N ASN A 212 14.49 -3.16 -3.92
CA ASN A 212 15.08 -3.70 -2.69
C ASN A 212 14.36 -4.98 -2.26
N PRO A 213 15.01 -5.92 -1.54
CA PRO A 213 14.33 -7.04 -0.93
C PRO A 213 13.18 -6.56 -0.03
N HIS A 214 12.00 -7.15 -0.17
CA HIS A 214 10.80 -6.79 0.59
C HIS A 214 10.37 -5.31 0.47
N GLY A 215 10.91 -4.58 -0.52
CA GLY A 215 10.60 -3.18 -0.77
C GLY A 215 9.27 -2.98 -1.52
N PHE A 216 8.80 -1.74 -1.53
CA PHE A 216 7.63 -1.35 -2.33
C PHE A 216 7.96 -1.34 -3.82
N ASP A 217 7.22 -2.09 -4.63
CA ASP A 217 7.36 -2.11 -6.09
C ASP A 217 6.65 -0.90 -6.71
N TYR A 218 7.42 0.18 -6.90
CA TYR A 218 6.94 1.42 -7.50
C TYR A 218 6.62 1.27 -8.99
N GLU A 219 7.32 0.38 -9.70
CA GLU A 219 7.11 0.13 -11.13
C GLU A 219 5.78 -0.61 -11.35
N LEU A 220 5.46 -1.61 -10.50
CA LEU A 220 4.14 -2.25 -10.48
C LEU A 220 3.02 -1.24 -10.17
N TRP A 221 3.24 -0.35 -9.20
CA TRP A 221 2.26 0.67 -8.86
C TRP A 221 1.99 1.63 -10.04
N LEU A 222 3.02 2.06 -10.77
CA LEU A 222 2.86 2.88 -11.98
C LEU A 222 2.15 2.10 -13.10
N TRP A 223 2.51 0.84 -13.27
CA TRP A 223 1.87 -0.08 -14.23
C TRP A 223 0.35 -0.16 -13.99
N GLU A 224 -0.07 -0.38 -12.75
CA GLU A 224 -1.49 -0.44 -12.37
C GLU A 224 -2.21 0.89 -12.57
N GLN A 225 -1.51 2.01 -12.42
CA GLN A 225 -2.04 3.35 -12.66
C GLN A 225 -2.10 3.71 -14.16
N GLY A 226 -1.64 2.84 -15.05
CA GLY A 226 -1.59 3.09 -16.49
C GLY A 226 -0.55 4.11 -16.92
N ILE A 227 0.51 4.31 -16.12
CA ILE A 227 1.57 5.30 -16.37
C ILE A 227 2.79 4.57 -16.93
N GLN A 228 3.17 4.92 -18.17
CA GLN A 228 4.30 4.34 -18.88
C GLN A 228 5.44 5.31 -19.15
N ALA A 229 5.31 6.56 -18.69
CA ALA A 229 6.39 7.53 -18.67
C ALA A 229 6.23 8.45 -17.45
N THR A 230 7.34 8.77 -16.83
CA THR A 230 7.44 9.76 -15.75
C THR A 230 8.40 10.87 -16.19
N GLY A 231 8.24 12.08 -15.65
CA GLY A 231 9.14 13.16 -16.00
C GLY A 231 8.87 14.43 -15.24
N TYR A 232 9.45 15.50 -15.73
CA TYR A 232 9.28 16.82 -15.15
C TYR A 232 9.15 17.89 -16.23
N VAL A 233 8.48 18.98 -15.86
CA VAL A 233 8.31 20.15 -16.71
C VAL A 233 9.62 20.94 -16.72
N ARG A 234 10.11 21.26 -17.92
CA ARG A 234 11.24 22.15 -18.15
C ARG A 234 10.76 23.59 -18.06
N ALA A 235 11.29 24.34 -17.14
CA ALA A 235 10.89 25.73 -16.90
C ALA A 235 12.09 26.62 -16.52
N SER A 236 13.28 26.31 -17.06
CA SER A 236 14.48 27.15 -16.88
C SER A 236 14.38 28.44 -17.69
N LYS A 237 15.25 29.44 -17.43
CA LYS A 237 15.24 30.73 -18.14
C LYS A 237 15.38 30.59 -19.67
N SER A 238 16.02 29.53 -20.14
CA SER A 238 16.20 29.20 -21.56
C SER A 238 15.02 28.48 -22.21
N ASP A 239 14.09 27.94 -21.42
CA ASP A 239 12.97 27.15 -21.94
C ASP A 239 11.73 28.02 -22.19
N ALA A 240 10.87 27.59 -23.11
CA ALA A 240 9.57 28.22 -23.28
C ALA A 240 8.70 28.01 -22.02
N PRO A 241 8.05 29.06 -21.50
CA PRO A 241 7.21 28.92 -20.32
C PRO A 241 6.00 28.01 -20.61
N PRO A 242 5.56 27.17 -19.66
CA PRO A 242 4.34 26.39 -19.79
C PRO A 242 3.13 27.31 -20.08
N LYS A 243 2.31 26.95 -21.07
CA LYS A 243 1.18 27.74 -21.52
C LYS A 243 -0.14 27.02 -21.37
N LYS A 244 -1.09 27.64 -20.66
CA LYS A 244 -2.47 27.16 -20.61
C LYS A 244 -3.17 27.52 -21.93
N LEU A 245 -3.72 26.52 -22.62
CA LEU A 245 -4.43 26.68 -23.90
C LEU A 245 -5.94 26.80 -23.73
N GLY A 246 -6.48 26.30 -22.62
CA GLY A 246 -7.91 26.35 -22.35
C GLY A 246 -8.35 25.39 -21.30
N SER A 247 -9.65 25.25 -21.10
CA SER A 247 -10.26 24.28 -20.20
C SER A 247 -11.39 23.54 -20.91
N SER A 248 -11.56 22.25 -20.53
CA SER A 248 -12.57 21.37 -21.10
C SER A 248 -13.44 20.76 -19.98
N TRP A 249 -14.66 20.39 -20.31
CA TRP A 249 -15.60 19.73 -19.41
C TRP A 249 -15.41 18.20 -19.35
N THR A 250 -14.36 17.64 -19.93
CA THR A 250 -14.15 16.20 -20.08
C THR A 250 -13.90 15.46 -18.78
N HIS A 251 -13.49 16.12 -17.70
CA HIS A 251 -13.23 15.50 -16.38
C HIS A 251 -14.04 16.18 -15.27
N PRO A 252 -15.40 16.12 -15.31
CA PRO A 252 -16.24 16.83 -14.35
C PRO A 252 -16.10 16.29 -12.92
N VAL A 253 -15.92 14.99 -12.76
CA VAL A 253 -15.75 14.35 -11.45
C VAL A 253 -14.47 14.81 -10.77
N GLU A 254 -13.34 14.77 -11.47
CA GLU A 254 -12.04 15.19 -10.92
C GLU A 254 -12.03 16.69 -10.58
N ARG A 255 -12.71 17.50 -11.37
CA ARG A 255 -12.88 18.92 -11.11
C ARG A 255 -13.74 19.18 -9.87
N ALA A 256 -14.85 18.45 -9.71
CA ALA A 256 -15.69 18.53 -8.51
C ALA A 256 -14.94 18.07 -7.25
N ARG A 257 -14.15 16.98 -7.35
CA ARG A 257 -13.26 16.51 -6.27
C ARG A 257 -12.28 17.61 -5.85
N GLN A 258 -11.62 18.25 -6.82
CA GLN A 258 -10.67 19.32 -6.55
C GLN A 258 -11.34 20.51 -5.87
N SER A 259 -12.53 20.94 -6.32
CA SER A 259 -13.28 22.04 -5.70
C SER A 259 -13.70 21.72 -4.27
N VAL A 260 -14.16 20.51 -3.98
CA VAL A 260 -14.51 20.08 -2.62
C VAL A 260 -13.26 20.04 -1.73
N ARG A 261 -12.12 19.51 -2.23
CA ARG A 261 -10.85 19.55 -1.52
C ARG A 261 -10.44 20.97 -1.16
N GLU A 262 -10.44 21.88 -2.14
CA GLU A 262 -10.13 23.29 -1.92
C GLU A 262 -11.05 23.93 -0.87
N ALA A 263 -12.35 23.61 -0.87
CA ALA A 263 -13.32 24.09 0.12
C ALA A 263 -13.03 23.55 1.53
N ILE A 264 -12.65 22.28 1.68
CA ILE A 264 -12.24 21.68 2.98
C ILE A 264 -11.02 22.43 3.53
N PHE A 265 -9.97 22.61 2.71
CA PHE A 265 -8.75 23.31 3.12
C PHE A 265 -8.94 24.80 3.39
N ALA A 266 -9.95 25.44 2.78
CA ALA A 266 -10.31 26.83 3.06
C ALA A 266 -11.11 26.98 4.37
N ARG A 267 -11.87 25.96 4.77
CA ARG A 267 -12.70 26.00 5.99
C ARG A 267 -11.98 25.50 7.24
N VAL A 268 -11.18 24.44 7.13
CA VAL A 268 -10.53 23.78 8.25
C VAL A 268 -9.10 24.32 8.39
N GLU A 269 -8.84 25.06 9.46
CA GLU A 269 -7.55 25.72 9.73
C GLU A 269 -6.43 24.71 9.98
N ASP A 270 -6.72 23.62 10.70
CA ASP A 270 -5.75 22.56 10.96
C ASP A 270 -5.54 21.72 9.69
N ARG A 271 -4.40 21.92 9.04
CA ARG A 271 -4.04 21.24 7.78
C ARG A 271 -3.99 19.72 7.90
N LYS A 272 -3.60 19.17 9.07
CA LYS A 272 -3.56 17.73 9.31
C LYS A 272 -4.96 17.15 9.28
N ILE A 273 -5.88 17.79 10.00
CA ILE A 273 -7.29 17.37 10.02
C ILE A 273 -7.94 17.57 8.64
N ALA A 274 -7.68 18.72 7.98
CA ALA A 274 -8.15 18.96 6.62
C ALA A 274 -7.69 17.84 5.65
N GLY A 275 -6.45 17.36 5.78
CA GLY A 275 -5.91 16.24 5.03
C GLY A 275 -6.69 14.94 5.27
N VAL A 276 -7.01 14.62 6.53
CA VAL A 276 -7.82 13.43 6.88
C VAL A 276 -9.24 13.54 6.30
N LEU A 277 -9.89 14.70 6.44
CA LEU A 277 -11.23 14.91 5.88
C LEU A 277 -11.22 14.83 4.34
N ALA A 278 -10.23 15.41 3.67
CA ALA A 278 -10.06 15.30 2.23
C ALA A 278 -9.85 13.83 1.78
N ALA A 279 -9.07 13.05 2.53
CA ALA A 279 -8.88 11.63 2.25
C ALA A 279 -10.20 10.83 2.37
N LEU A 280 -11.05 11.14 3.34
CA LEU A 280 -12.33 10.45 3.57
C LEU A 280 -13.43 10.88 2.60
N VAL A 281 -13.44 12.14 2.13
CA VAL A 281 -14.48 12.68 1.25
C VAL A 281 -14.15 12.47 -0.22
N VAL A 282 -12.97 12.93 -0.65
CA VAL A 282 -12.56 12.92 -2.07
C VAL A 282 -11.47 11.89 -2.40
N GLY A 283 -11.02 11.10 -1.41
CA GLY A 283 -10.02 10.05 -1.59
C GLY A 283 -8.59 10.57 -1.77
N ASP A 284 -8.28 11.81 -1.38
CA ASP A 284 -6.92 12.36 -1.47
C ASP A 284 -6.05 11.94 -0.27
N GLN A 285 -5.54 10.72 -0.33
CA GLN A 285 -4.66 10.17 0.71
C GLN A 285 -3.31 10.89 0.81
N ASN A 286 -2.89 11.58 -0.26
CA ASN A 286 -1.64 12.33 -0.26
C ASN A 286 -1.73 13.64 0.55
N ALA A 287 -2.95 14.06 0.90
CA ALA A 287 -3.20 15.20 1.76
C ALA A 287 -2.93 14.89 3.26
N ILE A 288 -2.81 13.63 3.65
CA ILE A 288 -2.45 13.22 5.02
C ILE A 288 -0.94 13.28 5.17
N GLU A 289 -0.48 13.99 6.19
CA GLU A 289 0.94 14.09 6.52
C GLU A 289 1.54 12.73 6.91
N ARG A 290 2.83 12.56 6.66
CA ARG A 290 3.52 11.31 6.93
C ARG A 290 3.52 10.94 8.42
N ALA A 291 3.72 11.92 9.30
CA ALA A 291 3.71 11.70 10.75
C ALA A 291 2.38 11.09 11.22
N ASP A 292 1.25 11.55 10.64
CA ASP A 292 -0.06 10.98 10.95
C ASP A 292 -0.22 9.55 10.40
N TRP A 293 0.33 9.27 9.21
CA TRP A 293 0.39 7.89 8.70
C TRP A 293 1.18 6.95 9.60
N ASP A 294 2.25 7.43 10.24
CA ASP A 294 3.03 6.64 11.20
C ASP A 294 2.20 6.30 12.44
N VAL A 295 1.45 7.26 12.98
CA VAL A 295 0.50 7.04 14.09
C VAL A 295 -0.58 6.03 13.68
N PHE A 296 -1.18 6.19 12.50
CA PHE A 296 -2.24 5.30 12.02
C PHE A 296 -1.74 3.87 11.77
N ARG A 297 -0.50 3.71 11.31
CA ARG A 297 0.14 2.39 11.18
C ARG A 297 0.46 1.77 12.52
N ALA A 298 1.03 2.55 13.44
CA ALA A 298 1.36 2.08 14.78
C ALA A 298 0.13 1.61 15.56
N THR A 299 -1.01 2.27 15.37
CA THR A 299 -2.29 1.92 16.00
C THR A 299 -3.15 0.94 15.17
N GLY A 300 -2.69 0.54 13.98
CA GLY A 300 -3.40 -0.41 13.12
C GLY A 300 -4.68 0.15 12.47
N VAL A 301 -4.92 1.46 12.53
CA VAL A 301 -6.14 2.12 11.97
C VAL A 301 -5.91 2.72 10.58
N ALA A 302 -4.73 2.58 9.98
CA ALA A 302 -4.38 3.15 8.68
C ALA A 302 -5.40 2.84 7.57
N HIS A 303 -6.03 1.67 7.61
CA HIS A 303 -7.06 1.25 6.67
C HIS A 303 -8.37 2.05 6.75
N LEU A 304 -8.62 2.77 7.86
CA LEU A 304 -9.79 3.64 8.06
C LEU A 304 -9.58 5.05 7.52
N MET A 305 -8.32 5.50 7.40
CA MET A 305 -7.95 6.84 6.91
C MET A 305 -7.91 6.91 5.37
N SER A 306 -8.36 5.86 4.72
CA SER A 306 -8.67 5.80 3.30
C SER A 306 -10.12 5.38 3.13
N ILE A 307 -10.69 5.66 1.95
CA ILE A 307 -12.04 5.18 1.65
C ILE A 307 -12.01 3.66 1.62
N SER A 308 -12.52 3.05 2.68
CA SER A 308 -12.53 1.60 2.88
C SER A 308 -13.74 0.94 2.25
N GLY A 309 -13.67 -0.38 2.05
CA GLY A 309 -14.82 -1.17 1.64
C GLY A 309 -16.01 -1.02 2.59
N LEU A 310 -15.75 -0.82 3.89
CA LEU A 310 -16.81 -0.62 4.89
C LEU A 310 -17.58 0.69 4.64
N HIS A 311 -16.89 1.79 4.33
CA HIS A 311 -17.53 3.07 4.00
C HIS A 311 -18.45 2.94 2.78
N ILE A 312 -17.98 2.26 1.72
CA ILE A 312 -18.76 2.04 0.50
C ILE A 312 -19.97 1.12 0.76
N THR A 313 -19.80 0.04 1.53
CA THR A 313 -20.89 -0.87 1.84
C THR A 313 -21.94 -0.22 2.74
N MET A 314 -21.52 0.57 3.73
CA MET A 314 -22.44 1.35 4.57
C MET A 314 -23.23 2.35 3.73
N PHE A 315 -22.55 3.07 2.84
CA PHE A 315 -23.21 4.01 1.93
C PHE A 315 -24.19 3.30 0.99
N ALA A 316 -23.79 2.16 0.41
CA ALA A 316 -24.65 1.34 -0.45
C ALA A 316 -25.90 0.87 0.31
N TRP A 317 -25.73 0.41 1.56
CA TRP A 317 -26.83 -0.02 2.42
C TRP A 317 -27.79 1.14 2.74
N ALA A 318 -27.27 2.28 3.18
CA ALA A 318 -28.09 3.45 3.48
C ALA A 318 -28.85 3.95 2.23
N ALA A 319 -28.14 4.04 1.09
CA ALA A 319 -28.76 4.40 -0.19
C ALA A 319 -29.84 3.41 -0.61
N SER A 320 -29.60 2.09 -0.43
CA SER A 320 -30.57 1.04 -0.72
C SER A 320 -31.86 1.19 0.11
N LEU A 321 -31.73 1.53 1.40
CA LEU A 321 -32.88 1.78 2.28
C LEU A 321 -33.69 3.01 1.82
N VAL A 322 -33.00 4.12 1.54
CA VAL A 322 -33.65 5.37 1.09
C VAL A 322 -34.34 5.17 -0.25
N ILE A 323 -33.68 4.56 -1.23
CA ILE A 323 -34.25 4.30 -2.55
C ILE A 323 -35.42 3.32 -2.44
N GLY A 324 -35.27 2.25 -1.67
CA GLY A 324 -36.36 1.30 -1.44
C GLY A 324 -37.58 1.95 -0.74
N TRP A 325 -37.36 2.89 0.15
CA TRP A 325 -38.41 3.69 0.80
C TRP A 325 -39.07 4.65 -0.20
N LEU A 326 -38.30 5.41 -0.98
CA LEU A 326 -38.84 6.31 -2.02
C LEU A 326 -39.59 5.52 -3.08
N TRP A 327 -39.05 4.35 -3.51
CA TRP A 327 -39.71 3.47 -4.48
C TRP A 327 -41.05 2.97 -3.99
N ARG A 328 -41.17 2.53 -2.70
CA ARG A 328 -42.49 2.18 -2.12
C ARG A 328 -43.44 3.35 -2.11
N ARG A 329 -42.96 4.58 -1.86
CA ARG A 329 -43.80 5.78 -1.94
C ARG A 329 -44.24 6.14 -3.35
N SER A 330 -43.47 5.80 -4.36
CA SER A 330 -43.87 6.04 -5.76
C SER A 330 -45.09 5.22 -6.19
N ALA A 331 -45.44 4.13 -5.46
CA ALA A 331 -46.67 3.39 -5.66
C ALA A 331 -47.92 4.25 -5.52
N ARG A 332 -47.87 5.38 -4.76
CA ARG A 332 -48.95 6.36 -4.66
C ARG A 332 -49.14 7.15 -5.95
N LEU A 333 -48.12 7.30 -6.77
CA LEU A 333 -48.16 7.98 -8.07
C LEU A 333 -48.44 7.00 -9.23
N SER A 334 -47.84 5.80 -9.19
CA SER A 334 -48.04 4.74 -10.16
C SER A 334 -47.76 3.36 -9.55
N PRO A 335 -48.79 2.56 -9.28
CA PRO A 335 -48.65 1.19 -8.79
C PRO A 335 -47.88 0.29 -9.74
N VAL A 336 -47.93 0.57 -11.06
CA VAL A 336 -47.24 -0.22 -12.11
C VAL A 336 -45.74 -0.27 -11.92
N LEU A 337 -45.16 0.80 -11.40
CA LEU A 337 -43.69 0.83 -11.14
C LEU A 337 -43.28 -0.21 -10.11
N CYS A 338 -44.00 -0.36 -9.01
CA CYS A 338 -43.68 -1.34 -7.98
C CYS A 338 -44.02 -2.79 -8.40
N LEU A 339 -44.97 -2.96 -9.33
CA LEU A 339 -45.27 -4.27 -9.95
C LEU A 339 -44.19 -4.68 -10.92
N ALA A 340 -43.71 -3.75 -11.76
CA ALA A 340 -42.63 -4.00 -12.71
C ALA A 340 -41.26 -4.29 -12.07
N LEU A 341 -40.93 -3.56 -10.99
CA LEU A 341 -39.68 -3.72 -10.28
C LEU A 341 -39.91 -3.69 -8.76
N PRO A 342 -39.73 -4.80 -8.03
CA PRO A 342 -39.90 -4.86 -6.58
C PRO A 342 -38.98 -3.83 -5.87
N ALA A 343 -39.48 -3.22 -4.79
CA ALA A 343 -38.75 -2.18 -4.06
C ALA A 343 -37.39 -2.66 -3.47
N SER A 344 -37.28 -3.96 -3.17
CA SER A 344 -36.05 -4.59 -2.76
C SER A 344 -35.00 -4.60 -3.90
N SER A 345 -35.44 -4.90 -5.12
CA SER A 345 -34.59 -4.89 -6.32
C SER A 345 -34.21 -3.46 -6.70
N ALA A 346 -35.18 -2.53 -6.70
CA ALA A 346 -34.89 -1.11 -6.94
C ALA A 346 -33.90 -0.54 -5.90
N GLY A 347 -34.06 -0.87 -4.62
CA GLY A 347 -33.13 -0.51 -3.57
C GLY A 347 -31.74 -1.11 -3.78
N ALA A 348 -31.63 -2.39 -4.11
CA ALA A 348 -30.34 -3.06 -4.32
C ALA A 348 -29.55 -2.46 -5.51
N TRP A 349 -30.20 -2.30 -6.66
CA TRP A 349 -29.58 -1.69 -7.84
C TRP A 349 -29.26 -0.22 -7.64
N GLY A 350 -30.20 0.55 -7.06
CA GLY A 350 -29.98 1.96 -6.78
C GLY A 350 -28.90 2.19 -5.73
N GLY A 351 -28.83 1.36 -4.69
CA GLY A 351 -27.74 1.38 -3.71
C GLY A 351 -26.40 1.08 -4.33
N LEU A 352 -26.32 0.09 -5.24
CA LEU A 352 -25.09 -0.23 -5.99
C LEU A 352 -24.66 0.94 -6.89
N LEU A 353 -25.59 1.54 -7.64
CA LEU A 353 -25.29 2.65 -8.55
C LEU A 353 -24.81 3.91 -7.79
N LEU A 354 -25.46 4.26 -6.68
CA LEU A 354 -25.01 5.38 -5.85
C LEU A 354 -23.67 5.11 -5.19
N ALA A 355 -23.44 3.87 -4.74
CA ALA A 355 -22.14 3.49 -4.19
C ALA A 355 -21.04 3.53 -5.25
N ALA A 356 -21.33 3.13 -6.49
CA ALA A 356 -20.40 3.28 -7.62
C ALA A 356 -20.13 4.75 -7.94
N GLY A 357 -21.15 5.61 -7.89
CA GLY A 357 -21.01 7.06 -8.02
C GLY A 357 -20.12 7.66 -6.92
N TYR A 358 -20.31 7.24 -5.67
CA TYR A 358 -19.44 7.63 -4.55
C TYR A 358 -18.00 7.13 -4.74
N ALA A 359 -17.81 5.89 -5.18
CA ALA A 359 -16.48 5.34 -5.46
C ALA A 359 -15.77 6.11 -6.57
N LEU A 360 -16.50 6.55 -7.62
CA LEU A 360 -15.96 7.41 -8.69
C LEU A 360 -15.58 8.79 -8.14
N PHE A 361 -16.44 9.39 -7.33
CA PHE A 361 -16.15 10.66 -6.67
C PHE A 361 -14.98 10.55 -5.69
N ALA A 362 -14.77 9.40 -5.11
CA ALA A 362 -13.65 9.07 -4.24
C ALA A 362 -12.33 8.74 -5.00
N GLY A 363 -12.30 8.92 -6.33
CA GLY A 363 -11.13 8.73 -7.18
C GLY A 363 -10.93 7.32 -7.68
N TRP A 364 -11.97 6.45 -7.58
CA TRP A 364 -11.96 5.08 -8.13
C TRP A 364 -10.73 4.27 -7.71
N GLY A 365 -10.28 4.44 -6.45
CA GLY A 365 -9.13 3.72 -5.90
C GLY A 365 -9.35 2.21 -5.90
N VAL A 366 -8.27 1.43 -5.90
CA VAL A 366 -8.32 -0.05 -5.96
C VAL A 366 -9.20 -0.68 -4.87
N PRO A 367 -9.18 -0.21 -3.60
CA PRO A 367 -10.09 -0.74 -2.56
C PRO A 367 -11.57 -0.49 -2.88
N ALA A 368 -11.89 0.68 -3.46
CA ALA A 368 -13.24 1.04 -3.85
C ALA A 368 -13.74 0.18 -5.03
N GLN A 369 -12.90 0.02 -6.07
CA GLN A 369 -13.20 -0.85 -7.22
C GLN A 369 -13.57 -2.26 -6.77
N ARG A 370 -12.72 -2.88 -5.93
CA ARG A 370 -12.96 -4.24 -5.41
C ARG A 370 -14.31 -4.36 -4.72
N THR A 371 -14.62 -3.40 -3.85
CA THR A 371 -15.88 -3.41 -3.10
C THR A 371 -17.09 -3.27 -4.01
N ILE A 372 -17.04 -2.38 -5.01
CA ILE A 372 -18.12 -2.23 -6.00
C ILE A 372 -18.31 -3.52 -6.80
N TRP A 373 -17.23 -4.16 -7.26
CA TRP A 373 -17.34 -5.43 -8.00
C TRP A 373 -17.86 -6.59 -7.14
N MET A 374 -17.47 -6.63 -5.85
CA MET A 374 -18.03 -7.59 -4.88
C MET A 374 -19.54 -7.35 -4.68
N LEU A 375 -19.93 -6.09 -4.43
CA LEU A 375 -21.35 -5.73 -4.28
C LEU A 375 -22.16 -6.03 -5.54
N ALA A 376 -21.64 -5.67 -6.72
CA ALA A 376 -22.28 -5.98 -8.00
C ALA A 376 -22.50 -7.48 -8.18
N THR A 377 -21.47 -8.30 -7.89
CA THR A 377 -21.58 -9.75 -7.94
C THR A 377 -22.67 -10.27 -7.01
N VAL A 378 -22.71 -9.79 -5.76
CA VAL A 378 -23.73 -10.19 -4.78
C VAL A 378 -25.13 -9.76 -5.24
N VAL A 379 -25.30 -8.53 -5.75
CA VAL A 379 -26.59 -8.03 -6.23
C VAL A 379 -27.07 -8.89 -7.42
N VAL A 380 -26.22 -9.14 -8.41
CA VAL A 380 -26.56 -9.98 -9.59
C VAL A 380 -26.94 -11.39 -9.16
N LEU A 381 -26.18 -12.01 -8.27
CA LEU A 381 -26.45 -13.37 -7.78
C LEU A 381 -27.78 -13.45 -6.99
N ARG A 382 -28.06 -12.45 -6.14
CA ARG A 382 -29.34 -12.39 -5.42
C ARG A 382 -30.52 -12.20 -6.38
N GLN A 383 -30.38 -11.34 -7.40
CA GLN A 383 -31.42 -11.11 -8.40
C GLN A 383 -31.64 -12.31 -9.33
N SER A 384 -30.64 -13.19 -9.50
CA SER A 384 -30.81 -14.42 -10.28
C SER A 384 -31.72 -15.48 -9.64
N GLY A 385 -32.20 -15.25 -8.41
CA GLY A 385 -33.06 -16.16 -7.66
C GLY A 385 -32.38 -17.44 -7.18
N LYS A 386 -31.08 -17.62 -7.45
CA LYS A 386 -30.31 -18.80 -7.05
C LYS A 386 -29.68 -18.59 -5.67
N GLN A 387 -29.93 -19.52 -4.77
CA GLN A 387 -29.27 -19.54 -3.47
C GLN A 387 -27.91 -20.23 -3.61
N TRP A 388 -26.85 -19.42 -3.70
CA TRP A 388 -25.49 -19.90 -3.74
C TRP A 388 -24.89 -19.97 -2.34
N PRO A 389 -24.18 -21.08 -1.98
CA PRO A 389 -23.46 -21.13 -0.70
C PRO A 389 -22.39 -20.03 -0.70
N TRP A 390 -22.16 -19.42 0.48
CA TRP A 390 -21.26 -18.27 0.62
C TRP A 390 -19.84 -18.49 0.04
N PRO A 391 -19.22 -19.70 0.09
CA PRO A 391 -17.90 -19.89 -0.50
C PRO A 391 -17.91 -19.69 -2.03
N MET A 392 -19.03 -20.04 -2.70
CA MET A 392 -19.16 -19.85 -4.12
C MET A 392 -19.37 -18.37 -4.49
N VAL A 393 -20.14 -17.64 -3.69
CA VAL A 393 -20.30 -16.19 -3.87
C VAL A 393 -18.96 -15.47 -3.70
N TRP A 394 -18.21 -15.83 -2.66
CA TRP A 394 -16.89 -15.31 -2.38
C TRP A 394 -15.89 -15.61 -3.52
N LEU A 395 -15.86 -16.85 -4.01
CA LEU A 395 -14.98 -17.26 -5.08
C LEU A 395 -15.33 -16.60 -6.42
N GLN A 396 -16.63 -16.39 -6.72
CA GLN A 396 -17.07 -15.67 -7.91
C GLN A 396 -16.64 -14.19 -7.83
N ALA A 397 -16.83 -13.54 -6.68
CA ALA A 397 -16.39 -12.17 -6.47
C ALA A 397 -14.86 -12.04 -6.64
N LEU A 398 -14.09 -13.00 -6.09
CA LEU A 398 -12.64 -13.07 -6.25
C LEU A 398 -12.25 -13.16 -7.74
N ALA A 399 -12.84 -14.10 -8.47
CA ALA A 399 -12.53 -14.31 -9.88
C ALA A 399 -12.92 -13.11 -10.76
N VAL A 400 -14.04 -12.45 -10.47
CA VAL A 400 -14.46 -11.22 -11.19
C VAL A 400 -13.46 -10.10 -10.98
N VAL A 401 -13.04 -9.86 -9.72
CA VAL A 401 -12.05 -8.81 -9.41
C VAL A 401 -10.71 -9.12 -10.10
N VAL A 402 -10.25 -10.38 -10.08
CA VAL A 402 -9.01 -10.81 -10.73
C VAL A 402 -9.11 -10.70 -12.27
N ALA A 403 -10.24 -11.01 -12.87
CA ALA A 403 -10.45 -10.87 -14.30
C ALA A 403 -10.38 -9.40 -14.75
N LEU A 404 -10.93 -8.48 -13.95
CA LEU A 404 -10.92 -7.06 -14.25
C LEU A 404 -9.57 -6.41 -13.95
N SER A 405 -8.94 -6.79 -12.84
CA SER A 405 -7.66 -6.26 -12.35
C SER A 405 -6.71 -7.39 -11.96
N PRO A 406 -6.02 -8.05 -12.92
CA PRO A 406 -5.15 -9.21 -12.65
C PRO A 406 -4.04 -8.90 -11.62
N TRP A 407 -3.42 -7.74 -11.71
CA TRP A 407 -2.33 -7.30 -10.83
C TRP A 407 -2.76 -7.09 -9.37
N ALA A 408 -4.07 -7.03 -9.09
CA ALA A 408 -4.60 -6.97 -7.72
C ALA A 408 -4.10 -8.14 -6.84
N LEU A 409 -3.78 -9.31 -7.42
CA LEU A 409 -3.18 -10.44 -6.70
C LEU A 409 -1.81 -10.13 -6.09
N MET A 410 -1.10 -9.12 -6.62
CA MET A 410 0.19 -8.67 -6.09
C MET A 410 0.04 -7.64 -4.95
N GLN A 411 -1.17 -7.17 -4.68
CA GLN A 411 -1.41 -6.14 -3.67
C GLN A 411 -1.76 -6.72 -2.30
N ALA A 412 -1.08 -6.25 -1.26
CA ALA A 412 -1.37 -6.60 0.13
C ALA A 412 -2.84 -6.36 0.51
N GLY A 413 -3.38 -5.20 0.12
CA GLY A 413 -4.76 -4.83 0.42
C GLY A 413 -5.81 -5.74 -0.22
N PHE A 414 -5.51 -6.42 -1.33
CA PHE A 414 -6.39 -7.42 -1.93
C PHE A 414 -6.56 -8.62 -0.99
N TRP A 415 -5.47 -9.19 -0.53
CA TRP A 415 -5.49 -10.37 0.34
C TRP A 415 -6.12 -10.07 1.70
N LEU A 416 -5.77 -8.92 2.31
CA LEU A 416 -6.38 -8.50 3.58
C LEU A 416 -7.90 -8.38 3.46
N SER A 417 -8.41 -7.79 2.38
CA SER A 417 -9.85 -7.62 2.17
C SER A 417 -10.57 -8.95 1.95
N PHE A 418 -10.06 -9.80 1.04
CA PHE A 418 -10.71 -11.07 0.72
C PHE A 418 -10.63 -12.08 1.87
N VAL A 419 -9.50 -12.15 2.58
CA VAL A 419 -9.34 -13.01 3.75
C VAL A 419 -10.25 -12.56 4.89
N ALA A 420 -10.32 -11.24 5.17
CA ALA A 420 -11.21 -10.70 6.20
C ALA A 420 -12.69 -11.07 5.94
N VAL A 421 -13.16 -10.85 4.71
CA VAL A 421 -14.54 -11.19 4.31
C VAL A 421 -14.77 -12.69 4.36
N GLY A 422 -13.81 -13.51 3.90
CA GLY A 422 -13.90 -14.97 3.98
C GLY A 422 -13.99 -15.47 5.42
N VAL A 423 -13.19 -14.93 6.32
CA VAL A 423 -13.22 -15.26 7.76
C VAL A 423 -14.55 -14.85 8.39
N LEU A 424 -15.05 -13.65 8.11
CA LEU A 424 -16.36 -13.20 8.59
C LEU A 424 -17.48 -14.14 8.17
N PHE A 425 -17.52 -14.56 6.91
CA PHE A 425 -18.51 -15.53 6.45
C PHE A 425 -18.34 -16.92 7.08
N ALA A 426 -17.10 -17.37 7.27
CA ALA A 426 -16.83 -18.68 7.89
C ALA A 426 -17.16 -18.72 9.38
N THR A 427 -17.07 -17.56 10.07
CA THR A 427 -17.29 -17.45 11.53
C THR A 427 -18.64 -16.84 11.89
N GLY A 428 -19.42 -16.39 10.91
CA GLY A 428 -20.79 -15.88 11.08
C GLY A 428 -21.76 -16.93 11.63
N PRO A 429 -22.93 -16.54 12.17
CA PRO A 429 -23.94 -17.51 12.58
C PRO A 429 -24.41 -18.35 11.38
N PRO A 430 -24.78 -19.64 11.59
CA PRO A 430 -25.32 -20.45 10.52
C PRO A 430 -26.55 -19.75 9.88
N GLN A 431 -26.56 -19.62 8.57
CA GLN A 431 -27.73 -19.10 7.84
C GLN A 431 -28.87 -20.10 8.05
N GLY A 432 -29.86 -19.78 8.90
CA GLY A 432 -31.01 -20.65 9.13
C GLY A 432 -31.83 -20.39 10.38
N LYS A 433 -31.34 -19.58 11.34
CA LYS A 433 -32.13 -19.12 12.48
C LYS A 433 -31.73 -17.68 12.77
N ASP A 434 -32.71 -16.78 12.60
CA ASP A 434 -32.62 -15.31 12.84
C ASP A 434 -31.80 -14.55 11.80
N ASP A 435 -32.43 -14.25 10.67
CA ASP A 435 -32.00 -13.21 9.74
C ASP A 435 -32.36 -11.84 10.38
N PRO A 436 -31.40 -11.05 10.91
CA PRO A 436 -31.71 -9.73 11.48
C PRO A 436 -32.10 -8.70 10.42
N LEU A 437 -32.01 -9.05 9.13
CA LEU A 437 -32.38 -8.23 7.98
C LEU A 437 -33.55 -8.80 7.17
N GLY A 438 -33.97 -10.02 7.46
CA GLY A 438 -35.21 -10.60 6.97
C GLY A 438 -36.35 -10.07 7.84
N GLY A 439 -37.24 -9.28 7.25
CA GLY A 439 -38.36 -8.69 7.91
C GLY A 439 -39.11 -9.70 8.80
N ARG A 440 -39.32 -9.35 10.07
CA ARG A 440 -40.28 -9.99 10.93
C ARG A 440 -41.59 -10.14 10.14
N ALA A 441 -41.89 -11.36 9.73
CA ALA A 441 -43.29 -11.71 9.49
C ALA A 441 -44.03 -11.31 10.75
N LEU A 442 -44.98 -10.40 10.63
CA LEU A 442 -45.95 -10.10 11.66
C LEU A 442 -46.53 -11.43 12.13
N PRO A 443 -46.75 -11.63 13.45
CA PRO A 443 -47.43 -12.83 13.89
C PRO A 443 -48.76 -12.89 13.15
N GLU A 444 -48.99 -13.99 12.44
CA GLU A 444 -50.29 -14.32 11.90
C GLU A 444 -51.28 -14.24 13.06
N ALA A 445 -52.26 -13.34 12.96
CA ALA A 445 -53.39 -13.32 13.82
C ALA A 445 -54.10 -14.64 13.66
N ASN A 446 -54.03 -15.46 14.69
CA ASN A 446 -54.77 -16.69 14.82
C ASN A 446 -56.26 -16.35 14.74
N GLU A 447 -56.84 -16.42 13.56
CA GLU A 447 -58.28 -16.48 13.37
C GLU A 447 -58.76 -17.83 13.92
N ARG A 448 -59.10 -17.88 15.22
CA ARG A 448 -60.00 -18.92 15.72
C ARG A 448 -61.40 -18.53 15.28
N GLY A 449 -61.84 -19.18 14.20
CA GLY A 449 -63.18 -19.23 13.78
C GLY A 449 -64.06 -19.75 14.92
N GLY A 450 -65.14 -19.00 15.17
CA GLY A 450 -66.15 -19.36 16.12
C GLY A 450 -66.97 -20.56 15.64
N ASP A 451 -67.09 -21.56 16.48
CA ASP A 451 -68.21 -22.53 16.40
C ASP A 451 -69.19 -22.19 17.50
N PHE A 452 -70.39 -21.77 17.04
CA PHE A 452 -71.61 -21.67 17.84
C PHE A 452 -72.20 -23.08 17.97
N ALA A 453 -72.27 -23.67 19.15
CA ALA A 453 -73.20 -24.76 19.47
C ALA A 453 -73.78 -24.57 20.87
N ARG A 454 -75.04 -24.57 20.83
CA ARG A 454 -76.12 -24.52 21.93
C ARG A 454 -75.86 -25.50 23.03
N GLY A 455 -76.43 -25.16 24.25
CA GLY A 455 -76.85 -26.08 25.29
C GLY A 455 -76.81 -25.39 26.63
N SER A 456 -77.89 -24.83 27.06
CA SER A 456 -78.84 -24.94 28.05
C SER A 456 -78.43 -25.43 29.48
N ASP A 457 -79.02 -24.69 30.44
CA ASP A 457 -79.48 -25.02 31.79
C ASP A 457 -78.58 -24.67 33.01
N GLN A 458 -79.03 -23.69 33.70
CA GLN A 458 -79.82 -23.59 34.88
C GLN A 458 -79.15 -23.59 36.27
N LYS A 459 -79.39 -22.47 36.99
CA LYS A 459 -79.67 -22.38 38.45
C LYS A 459 -78.60 -22.38 39.49
N ASN A 460 -78.36 -21.30 40.19
CA ASN A 460 -78.93 -20.91 41.49
C ASN A 460 -78.08 -19.82 42.12
N ALA A 461 -78.62 -18.67 42.41
CA ALA A 461 -78.23 -17.75 43.46
C ALA A 461 -78.57 -18.29 44.88
N PRO A 462 -77.98 -17.75 45.95
CA PRO A 462 -78.31 -16.42 46.43
C PRO A 462 -77.19 -15.63 47.14
N ASP A 463 -77.40 -14.36 47.06
CA ASP A 463 -77.35 -13.27 48.05
C ASP A 463 -76.43 -13.32 49.25
N SER A 464 -75.61 -12.33 49.45
CA SER A 464 -75.63 -11.31 50.51
C SER A 464 -74.21 -10.73 50.79
N GLY A 465 -74.19 -9.46 50.98
CA GLY A 465 -73.20 -8.81 51.81
C GLY A 465 -72.54 -7.59 51.19
N ALA A 466 -73.14 -6.43 51.52
CA ALA A 466 -72.57 -5.11 51.34
C ALA A 466 -71.20 -4.93 52.01
N GLY A 467 -70.27 -4.23 51.35
CA GLY A 467 -69.02 -3.78 51.94
C GLY A 467 -68.09 -3.13 50.90
N SER A 468 -68.27 -1.83 50.71
CA SER A 468 -67.24 -1.04 50.03
C SER A 468 -65.91 -1.10 50.77
N PRO A 469 -64.79 -1.15 50.02
CA PRO A 469 -63.70 -0.28 50.37
C PRO A 469 -63.15 0.43 49.14
N ILE A 470 -63.33 1.69 49.09
CA ILE A 470 -62.50 2.68 48.36
C ILE A 470 -61.13 2.65 49.02
N ASN A 471 -60.04 2.67 48.17
CA ASN A 471 -58.62 2.90 48.51
C ASN A 471 -57.66 1.70 48.61
N HIS A 472 -57.46 0.96 47.48
CA HIS A 472 -56.23 0.19 47.31
C HIS A 472 -55.72 0.09 45.87
N TRP A 473 -56.20 0.93 44.96
CA TRP A 473 -55.83 0.87 43.51
C TRP A 473 -54.65 1.73 43.09
N SER A 474 -54.08 2.62 43.93
CA SER A 474 -53.03 3.59 43.50
C SER A 474 -51.62 3.13 43.77
N ARG A 475 -51.37 2.12 44.62
CA ARG A 475 -49.97 1.65 44.87
C ARG A 475 -49.52 0.53 43.93
N GLY A 476 -50.39 -0.39 43.53
CA GLY A 476 -50.03 -1.52 42.67
C GLY A 476 -49.72 -1.15 41.23
N GLN A 477 -50.37 -0.13 40.67
CA GLN A 477 -50.10 0.35 39.30
C GLN A 477 -48.75 1.08 39.17
N ASN A 478 -48.36 1.85 40.18
CA ASN A 478 -47.06 2.54 40.19
C ASN A 478 -45.88 1.54 40.32
N ASP A 479 -46.03 0.47 41.07
CA ASP A 479 -45.00 -0.56 41.21
C ASP A 479 -44.93 -1.47 39.98
N ALA A 480 -46.03 -1.77 39.32
CA ALA A 480 -46.05 -2.49 38.03
C ALA A 480 -45.43 -1.65 36.93
N PHE A 481 -45.71 -0.35 36.88
CA PHE A 481 -45.13 0.55 35.87
C PHE A 481 -43.64 0.81 36.11
N LYS A 482 -43.19 0.87 37.38
CA LYS A 482 -41.75 0.91 37.73
C LYS A 482 -41.04 -0.41 37.37
N ARG A 483 -41.63 -1.56 37.67
CA ARG A 483 -41.06 -2.87 37.29
C ARG A 483 -40.98 -3.02 35.77
N GLN A 484 -42.00 -2.61 35.03
CA GLN A 484 -42.00 -2.65 33.57
C GLN A 484 -40.94 -1.72 32.95
N LYS A 485 -40.73 -0.52 33.52
CA LYS A 485 -39.63 0.37 33.08
C LYS A 485 -38.23 -0.21 33.39
N ILE A 486 -38.09 -0.83 34.58
CA ILE A 486 -36.82 -1.47 34.97
C ILE A 486 -36.54 -2.71 34.08
N ASP A 487 -37.54 -3.50 33.73
CA ASP A 487 -37.41 -4.64 32.86
C ASP A 487 -37.10 -4.24 31.38
N VAL A 488 -37.74 -3.19 30.89
CA VAL A 488 -37.42 -2.60 29.57
C VAL A 488 -36.02 -2.02 29.56
N PHE A 489 -35.58 -1.35 30.64
CA PHE A 489 -34.21 -0.87 30.75
C PHE A 489 -33.19 -2.02 30.85
N ARG A 490 -33.45 -3.02 31.70
CA ARG A 490 -32.61 -4.23 31.85
C ARG A 490 -32.51 -5.01 30.54
N THR A 491 -33.61 -5.19 29.82
CA THR A 491 -33.60 -5.85 28.50
C THR A 491 -32.90 -4.99 27.45
N GLY A 492 -33.00 -3.66 27.53
CA GLY A 492 -32.25 -2.73 26.68
C GLY A 492 -30.73 -2.84 26.91
N VAL A 493 -30.31 -2.75 28.18
CA VAL A 493 -28.89 -2.88 28.56
C VAL A 493 -28.34 -4.27 28.20
N ALA A 494 -29.08 -5.33 28.47
CA ALA A 494 -28.66 -6.69 28.10
C ALA A 494 -28.51 -6.87 26.60
N ARG A 495 -29.37 -6.25 25.78
CA ARG A 495 -29.20 -6.23 24.30
C ARG A 495 -27.94 -5.47 23.87
N ILE A 496 -27.71 -4.28 24.45
CA ILE A 496 -26.49 -3.51 24.15
C ILE A 496 -25.25 -4.30 24.51
N VAL A 497 -25.18 -4.89 25.72
CA VAL A 497 -24.05 -5.72 26.16
C VAL A 497 -23.85 -6.93 25.23
N ALA A 498 -24.93 -7.58 24.81
CA ALA A 498 -24.85 -8.69 23.85
C ALA A 498 -24.31 -8.26 22.49
N HIS A 499 -24.74 -7.10 21.96
CA HIS A 499 -24.19 -6.57 20.70
C HIS A 499 -22.72 -6.18 20.81
N LEU A 500 -22.32 -5.54 21.93
CA LEU A 500 -20.91 -5.22 22.20
C LEU A 500 -20.06 -6.49 22.31
N ALA A 501 -20.54 -7.53 22.99
CA ALA A 501 -19.83 -8.80 23.09
C ALA A 501 -19.68 -9.50 21.73
N ILE A 502 -20.69 -9.43 20.86
CA ILE A 502 -20.63 -9.95 19.49
C ILE A 502 -19.59 -9.14 18.68
N ALA A 503 -19.64 -7.82 18.72
CA ALA A 503 -18.71 -6.96 18.01
C ALA A 503 -17.27 -7.17 18.49
N ALA A 504 -17.04 -7.26 19.80
CA ALA A 504 -15.72 -7.54 20.37
C ALA A 504 -15.20 -8.91 19.93
N ARG A 505 -16.06 -9.93 19.90
CA ARG A 505 -15.71 -11.26 19.41
C ARG A 505 -15.34 -11.23 17.92
N GLU A 506 -16.12 -10.56 17.09
CA GLU A 506 -15.84 -10.44 15.64
C GLU A 506 -14.51 -9.72 15.43
N GLN A 507 -14.26 -8.63 16.14
CA GLN A 507 -13.00 -7.89 16.09
C GLN A 507 -11.81 -8.77 16.49
N TRP A 508 -11.94 -9.56 17.58
CA TRP A 508 -10.93 -10.49 18.01
C TRP A 508 -10.62 -11.56 16.95
N VAL A 509 -11.65 -12.16 16.37
CA VAL A 509 -11.54 -13.19 15.33
C VAL A 509 -10.84 -12.64 14.08
N ILE A 510 -11.22 -11.45 13.64
CA ILE A 510 -10.61 -10.80 12.46
C ILE A 510 -9.14 -10.47 12.76
N THR A 511 -8.84 -9.89 13.92
CA THR A 511 -7.48 -9.53 14.31
C THR A 511 -6.59 -10.78 14.32
N LEU A 512 -7.05 -11.86 14.96
CA LEU A 512 -6.30 -13.12 15.06
C LEU A 512 -6.04 -13.76 13.68
N ALA A 513 -7.05 -13.75 12.81
CA ALA A 513 -6.95 -14.32 11.46
C ALA A 513 -6.06 -13.48 10.53
N LEU A 514 -6.08 -12.14 10.67
CA LEU A 514 -5.31 -11.24 9.81
C LEU A 514 -3.88 -10.98 10.32
N THR A 515 -3.58 -11.25 11.58
CA THR A 515 -2.25 -11.02 12.15
C THR A 515 -1.14 -11.72 11.36
N PRO A 516 -1.22 -13.05 11.03
CA PRO A 516 -0.17 -13.71 10.25
C PRO A 516 -0.01 -13.12 8.84
N LEU A 517 -1.11 -12.71 8.24
CA LEU A 517 -1.10 -12.07 6.93
C LEU A 517 -0.49 -10.66 7.00
N SER A 518 -0.76 -9.91 8.06
CA SER A 518 -0.13 -8.61 8.31
C SER A 518 1.37 -8.73 8.54
N LEU A 519 1.80 -9.75 9.27
CA LEU A 519 3.22 -10.05 9.47
C LEU A 519 3.90 -10.42 8.15
N LEU A 520 3.27 -11.24 7.32
CA LEU A 520 3.79 -11.57 5.99
C LEU A 520 3.96 -10.36 5.08
N LEU A 521 2.96 -9.45 5.08
CA LEU A 521 2.87 -8.36 4.10
C LEU A 521 3.59 -7.10 4.55
N PHE A 522 3.72 -6.85 5.86
CA PHE A 522 4.25 -5.61 6.42
C PHE A 522 5.37 -5.81 7.45
N ASN A 523 5.68 -7.05 7.82
CA ASN A 523 6.67 -7.40 8.85
C ASN A 523 6.41 -6.71 10.21
N GLN A 524 5.18 -6.30 10.46
CA GLN A 524 4.78 -5.54 11.65
C GLN A 524 3.32 -5.82 11.99
N VAL A 525 3.02 -5.85 13.30
CA VAL A 525 1.65 -5.91 13.82
C VAL A 525 1.48 -4.90 14.95
N SER A 526 0.31 -4.27 15.01
CA SER A 526 -0.08 -3.37 16.10
C SER A 526 -0.66 -4.18 17.25
N LEU A 527 -0.06 -4.12 18.44
CA LEU A 527 -0.61 -4.73 19.65
C LEU A 527 -1.77 -3.90 20.22
N VAL A 528 -1.68 -2.58 20.13
CA VAL A 528 -2.75 -1.67 20.56
C VAL A 528 -3.90 -1.60 19.55
N GLY A 529 -3.72 -2.22 18.38
CA GLY A 529 -4.67 -2.17 17.26
C GLY A 529 -6.04 -2.73 17.60
N LEU A 530 -6.13 -3.73 18.48
CA LEU A 530 -7.42 -4.26 18.93
C LEU A 530 -8.26 -3.18 19.64
N LEU A 531 -7.64 -2.48 20.58
CA LEU A 531 -8.28 -1.41 21.34
C LEU A 531 -8.58 -0.19 20.45
N ALA A 532 -7.58 0.22 19.66
CA ALA A 532 -7.72 1.34 18.74
C ALA A 532 -8.87 1.11 17.75
N ASN A 533 -8.96 -0.06 17.13
CA ASN A 533 -10.00 -0.40 16.16
C ASN A 533 -11.40 -0.54 16.80
N ALA A 534 -11.50 -1.02 18.03
CA ALA A 534 -12.77 -1.10 18.74
C ALA A 534 -13.45 0.28 18.90
N VAL A 535 -12.64 1.34 19.00
CA VAL A 535 -13.12 2.73 19.09
C VAL A 535 -13.14 3.39 17.71
N ALA A 536 -12.04 3.29 16.95
CA ALA A 536 -11.88 4.04 15.72
C ALA A 536 -12.83 3.57 14.60
N ILE A 537 -13.10 2.26 14.46
CA ILE A 537 -14.02 1.76 13.42
C ILE A 537 -15.41 2.38 13.53
N PRO A 538 -16.13 2.26 14.66
CA PRO A 538 -17.44 2.87 14.78
C PRO A 538 -17.37 4.40 14.73
N TRP A 539 -16.36 5.04 15.34
CA TRP A 539 -16.22 6.48 15.36
C TRP A 539 -15.99 7.07 13.96
N VAL A 540 -15.04 6.57 13.22
CA VAL A 540 -14.75 7.04 11.84
C VAL A 540 -15.94 6.74 10.93
N THR A 541 -16.50 5.54 11.01
CA THR A 541 -17.55 5.09 10.08
C THR A 541 -18.89 5.78 10.32
N LEU A 542 -19.30 5.97 11.60
CA LEU A 542 -20.64 6.45 11.94
C LEU A 542 -20.68 7.95 12.29
N VAL A 543 -19.53 8.57 12.63
CA VAL A 543 -19.47 9.97 13.03
C VAL A 543 -18.65 10.78 12.04
N VAL A 544 -17.32 10.50 11.92
CA VAL A 544 -16.42 11.36 11.14
C VAL A 544 -16.78 11.35 9.65
N THR A 545 -16.89 10.18 9.04
CA THR A 545 -17.18 10.06 7.59
C THR A 545 -18.54 10.64 7.19
N PRO A 546 -19.66 10.35 7.90
CA PRO A 546 -20.94 10.97 7.58
C PRO A 546 -20.94 12.50 7.74
N LEU A 547 -20.33 13.04 8.79
CA LEU A 547 -20.20 14.49 9.00
C LEU A 547 -19.34 15.13 7.90
N ALA A 548 -18.20 14.51 7.57
CA ALA A 548 -17.33 14.99 6.52
C ALA A 548 -18.01 15.01 5.14
N MET A 549 -18.76 13.95 4.80
CA MET A 549 -19.55 13.88 3.56
C MET A 549 -20.71 14.87 3.53
N ALA A 550 -21.45 15.01 4.63
CA ALA A 550 -22.56 15.95 4.73
C ALA A 550 -22.06 17.41 4.71
N GLY A 551 -20.82 17.67 5.14
CA GLY A 551 -20.15 18.96 5.04
C GLY A 551 -20.01 19.48 3.60
N VAL A 552 -20.02 18.60 2.59
CA VAL A 552 -20.06 18.98 1.17
C VAL A 552 -21.34 19.75 0.84
N LEU A 553 -22.45 19.41 1.51
CA LEU A 553 -23.76 20.08 1.34
C LEU A 553 -23.92 21.27 2.29
N TRP A 554 -23.35 21.17 3.50
CA TRP A 554 -23.43 22.22 4.52
C TRP A 554 -22.11 22.32 5.29
N ALA A 555 -21.27 23.29 4.90
CA ALA A 555 -19.89 23.46 5.36
C ALA A 555 -19.66 23.47 6.88
N PRO A 556 -20.58 24.00 7.77
CA PRO A 556 -20.42 23.92 9.22
C PRO A 556 -20.31 22.50 9.79
N LEU A 557 -20.75 21.47 9.06
CA LEU A 557 -20.55 20.08 9.50
C LEU A 557 -19.08 19.64 9.42
N TRP A 558 -18.25 20.33 8.65
CA TRP A 558 -16.79 20.11 8.68
C TRP A 558 -16.17 20.54 10.01
N ASP A 559 -16.72 21.56 10.68
CA ASP A 559 -16.25 21.98 12.01
C ASP A 559 -16.53 20.87 13.04
N ALA A 560 -17.73 20.27 12.99
CA ALA A 560 -18.08 19.13 13.83
C ALA A 560 -17.21 17.89 13.51
N ALA A 561 -16.94 17.63 12.21
CA ALA A 561 -16.05 16.56 11.79
C ALA A 561 -14.60 16.79 12.27
N THR A 562 -14.15 18.04 12.29
CA THR A 562 -12.84 18.46 12.81
C THR A 562 -12.72 18.11 14.29
N LEU A 563 -13.68 18.50 15.13
CA LEU A 563 -13.69 18.18 16.55
C LEU A 563 -13.68 16.66 16.80
N ALA A 564 -14.53 15.94 16.06
CA ALA A 564 -14.60 14.48 16.15
C ALA A 564 -13.25 13.80 15.76
N THR A 565 -12.56 14.33 14.75
CA THR A 565 -11.27 13.80 14.29
C THR A 565 -10.15 14.17 15.27
N GLN A 566 -10.14 15.37 15.83
CA GLN A 566 -9.17 15.79 16.84
C GLN A 566 -9.24 14.90 18.08
N GLY A 567 -10.44 14.63 18.60
CA GLY A 567 -10.63 13.75 19.76
C GLY A 567 -10.08 12.33 19.49
N LEU A 568 -10.32 11.79 18.30
CA LEU A 568 -9.78 10.49 17.91
C LEU A 568 -8.23 10.55 17.79
N SER A 569 -7.68 11.59 17.16
CA SER A 569 -6.24 11.73 16.94
C SER A 569 -5.46 11.78 18.26
N LEU A 570 -5.97 12.48 19.29
CA LEU A 570 -5.35 12.51 20.62
C LEU A 570 -5.24 11.11 21.23
N GLY A 571 -6.32 10.32 21.16
CA GLY A 571 -6.34 8.93 21.65
C GLY A 571 -5.36 8.03 20.87
N LEU A 572 -5.29 8.17 19.55
CA LEU A 572 -4.39 7.39 18.70
C LEU A 572 -2.92 7.77 18.93
N GLN A 573 -2.61 9.06 19.11
CA GLN A 573 -1.25 9.51 19.42
C GLN A 573 -0.79 8.97 20.77
N TRP A 574 -1.66 8.98 21.78
CA TRP A 574 -1.36 8.38 23.08
C TRP A 574 -1.09 6.88 22.95
N LEU A 575 -1.92 6.11 22.22
CA LEU A 575 -1.68 4.69 21.98
C LEU A 575 -0.40 4.43 21.19
N ALA A 576 -0.08 5.27 20.22
CA ALA A 576 1.13 5.14 19.40
C ALA A 576 2.42 5.45 20.17
N SER A 577 2.35 6.28 21.23
CA SER A 577 3.50 6.65 22.08
C SER A 577 3.97 5.52 23.01
N LEU A 578 3.17 4.44 23.15
CA LEU A 578 3.54 3.30 23.98
C LEU A 578 4.68 2.54 23.29
N SER A 579 5.76 2.23 24.00
CA SER A 579 6.95 1.55 23.47
C SER A 579 6.64 0.16 22.88
N TRP A 580 5.56 -0.48 23.33
CA TRP A 580 5.07 -1.78 22.88
C TRP A 580 3.88 -1.69 21.91
N ALA A 581 3.54 -0.50 21.41
CA ALA A 581 2.42 -0.32 20.49
C ALA A 581 2.50 -1.22 19.25
N THR A 582 3.71 -1.50 18.79
CA THR A 582 3.96 -2.33 17.61
C THR A 582 5.05 -3.37 17.87
N VAL A 583 4.89 -4.54 17.27
CA VAL A 583 5.91 -5.58 17.20
C VAL A 583 6.30 -5.79 15.75
N SER A 584 7.59 -5.75 15.45
CA SER A 584 8.15 -6.07 14.14
C SER A 584 8.81 -7.44 14.19
N VAL A 585 8.65 -8.22 13.12
CA VAL A 585 9.32 -9.51 12.93
C VAL A 585 10.03 -9.51 11.58
N ALA A 586 11.11 -10.28 11.48
CA ALA A 586 11.80 -10.45 10.21
C ALA A 586 10.91 -11.08 9.14
N ALA A 587 11.17 -10.78 7.88
CA ALA A 587 10.42 -11.32 6.75
C ALA A 587 10.62 -12.84 6.66
N ALA A 588 9.55 -13.57 6.91
CA ALA A 588 9.56 -15.02 6.89
C ALA A 588 9.35 -15.56 5.45
N PRO A 589 9.94 -16.71 5.09
CA PRO A 589 9.70 -17.35 3.81
C PRO A 589 8.23 -17.77 3.65
N LEU A 590 7.81 -17.92 2.38
CA LEU A 590 6.39 -18.16 2.03
C LEU A 590 5.77 -19.35 2.76
N TRP A 591 6.52 -20.45 3.02
CA TRP A 591 5.98 -21.62 3.74
C TRP A 591 5.64 -21.29 5.20
N CYS A 592 6.45 -20.47 5.90
CA CYS A 592 6.13 -19.99 7.25
C CYS A 592 4.85 -19.15 7.25
N ALA A 593 4.72 -18.29 6.23
CA ALA A 593 3.56 -17.44 6.05
C ALA A 593 2.29 -18.25 5.80
N VAL A 594 2.35 -19.25 4.91
CA VAL A 594 1.23 -20.18 4.66
C VAL A 594 0.84 -20.92 5.94
N ALA A 595 1.80 -21.47 6.67
CA ALA A 595 1.57 -22.12 7.96
C ALA A 595 0.88 -21.14 8.95
N GLY A 596 1.39 -19.91 9.04
CA GLY A 596 0.84 -18.86 9.89
C GLY A 596 -0.62 -18.51 9.54
N VAL A 597 -0.93 -18.33 8.25
CA VAL A 597 -2.30 -18.04 7.78
C VAL A 597 -3.25 -19.20 8.08
N LEU A 598 -2.82 -20.45 7.88
CA LEU A 598 -3.60 -21.64 8.25
C LEU A 598 -3.81 -21.71 9.77
N GLY A 599 -2.77 -21.40 10.56
CA GLY A 599 -2.84 -21.34 12.01
C GLY A 599 -3.83 -20.28 12.50
N GLY A 600 -3.75 -19.07 11.95
CA GLY A 600 -4.70 -17.98 12.23
C GLY A 600 -6.15 -18.35 11.87
N ALA A 601 -6.34 -18.98 10.71
CA ALA A 601 -7.65 -19.47 10.29
C ALA A 601 -8.21 -20.54 11.24
N LEU A 602 -7.41 -21.53 11.67
CA LEU A 602 -7.82 -22.54 12.64
C LEU A 602 -8.23 -21.92 13.99
N LEU A 603 -7.45 -20.97 14.49
CA LEU A 603 -7.76 -20.25 15.75
C LEU A 603 -9.06 -19.43 15.64
N ALA A 604 -9.34 -18.85 14.48
CA ALA A 604 -10.52 -18.04 14.23
C ALA A 604 -11.80 -18.86 14.04
N MET A 605 -11.69 -20.10 13.52
CA MET A 605 -12.84 -20.96 13.22
C MET A 605 -13.60 -21.43 14.46
N ARG A 606 -14.90 -21.78 14.29
CA ARG A 606 -15.77 -22.36 15.33
C ARG A 606 -15.52 -23.88 15.45
N LEU A 607 -14.29 -24.24 15.78
CA LEU A 607 -13.89 -25.64 15.99
C LEU A 607 -13.79 -25.94 17.49
N PRO A 608 -13.83 -27.21 17.91
CA PRO A 608 -13.49 -27.63 19.26
C PRO A 608 -12.10 -27.12 19.65
N LEU A 609 -11.88 -26.79 20.95
CA LEU A 609 -10.67 -26.13 21.43
C LEU A 609 -9.38 -26.88 21.06
N HIS A 610 -9.39 -28.22 21.09
CA HIS A 610 -8.23 -29.04 20.72
C HIS A 610 -7.81 -28.89 19.25
N TRP A 611 -8.76 -28.73 18.32
CA TRP A 611 -8.46 -28.43 16.91
C TRP A 611 -7.94 -26.98 16.75
N ARG A 612 -8.53 -26.05 17.49
CA ARG A 612 -8.07 -24.65 17.47
C ARG A 612 -6.65 -24.52 18.02
N ALA A 613 -6.32 -25.29 19.06
CA ALA A 613 -4.99 -25.28 19.67
C ALA A 613 -3.87 -25.65 18.68
N LEU A 614 -4.17 -26.45 17.64
CA LEU A 614 -3.23 -26.73 16.54
C LEU A 614 -2.84 -25.49 15.73
N GLY A 615 -3.60 -24.42 15.79
CA GLY A 615 -3.26 -23.14 15.17
C GLY A 615 -2.05 -22.47 15.81
N VAL A 616 -1.80 -22.71 17.11
CA VAL A 616 -0.66 -22.10 17.83
C VAL A 616 0.69 -22.54 17.25
N PRO A 617 1.02 -23.85 17.17
CA PRO A 617 2.29 -24.28 16.59
C PRO A 617 2.46 -23.88 15.12
N LEU A 618 1.38 -23.70 14.36
CA LEU A 618 1.45 -23.20 12.98
C LEU A 618 1.79 -21.71 12.89
N LEU A 619 1.53 -20.93 13.95
CA LEU A 619 1.93 -19.51 14.02
C LEU A 619 3.40 -19.34 14.40
N LEU A 620 4.01 -20.27 15.16
CA LEU A 620 5.37 -20.13 15.66
C LEU A 620 6.42 -19.87 14.56
N PRO A 621 6.39 -20.56 13.39
CA PRO A 621 7.39 -20.32 12.35
C PRO A 621 7.42 -18.88 11.86
N VAL A 622 6.26 -18.23 11.68
CA VAL A 622 6.22 -16.85 11.20
C VAL A 622 6.59 -15.85 12.28
N LEU A 623 6.35 -16.16 13.55
CA LEU A 623 6.66 -15.27 14.68
C LEU A 623 8.14 -15.35 15.11
N LEU A 624 8.76 -16.53 14.99
CA LEU A 624 10.11 -16.81 15.49
C LEU A 624 11.14 -16.90 14.36
N TRP A 625 10.76 -16.60 13.12
CA TRP A 625 11.69 -16.63 11.99
C TRP A 625 12.83 -15.64 12.18
N GLN A 626 14.05 -16.13 11.98
CA GLN A 626 15.26 -15.31 11.92
C GLN A 626 15.94 -15.52 10.56
N PRO A 627 16.23 -14.45 9.81
CA PRO A 627 16.99 -14.56 8.56
C PRO A 627 18.39 -15.11 8.82
N LEU A 628 18.91 -15.80 7.81
CA LEU A 628 20.28 -16.30 7.86
C LEU A 628 21.26 -15.12 7.94
N ARG A 629 22.20 -15.22 8.83
CA ARG A 629 23.31 -14.27 8.98
C ARG A 629 24.62 -14.90 8.50
N PRO A 630 25.65 -14.12 8.18
CA PRO A 630 26.99 -14.62 7.91
C PRO A 630 27.49 -15.50 9.05
N ALA A 631 28.28 -16.52 8.74
CA ALA A 631 28.96 -17.30 9.76
C ALA A 631 30.07 -16.47 10.45
N THR A 632 30.51 -16.87 11.64
CA THR A 632 31.64 -16.24 12.32
C THR A 632 32.86 -16.19 11.39
N GLY A 633 33.53 -15.06 11.33
CA GLY A 633 34.65 -14.79 10.39
C GLY A 633 34.19 -14.46 8.98
N GLN A 634 32.90 -14.26 8.76
CA GLN A 634 32.36 -13.82 7.47
C GLN A 634 31.49 -12.57 7.62
N PHE A 635 31.37 -11.80 6.53
CA PHE A 635 30.54 -10.60 6.48
C PHE A 635 29.86 -10.44 5.13
N GLU A 636 28.79 -9.66 5.14
CA GLU A 636 28.01 -9.27 3.99
C GLU A 636 27.94 -7.75 3.90
N VAL A 637 28.06 -7.23 2.68
CA VAL A 637 27.80 -5.81 2.35
C VAL A 637 26.62 -5.75 1.43
N LEU A 638 25.51 -5.15 1.89
CA LEU A 638 24.27 -4.94 1.15
C LEU A 638 24.12 -3.46 0.83
N GLY A 639 24.40 -3.07 -0.42
CA GLY A 639 24.10 -1.73 -0.92
C GLY A 639 22.62 -1.64 -1.29
N ALA A 640 21.86 -0.83 -0.53
CA ALA A 640 20.43 -0.61 -0.77
C ALA A 640 20.23 0.28 -2.01
N ASP A 641 19.24 -0.03 -2.83
CA ASP A 641 18.83 0.86 -3.94
C ASP A 641 18.00 2.02 -3.38
N ILE A 642 18.61 3.18 -3.26
CA ILE A 642 18.02 4.41 -2.74
C ILE A 642 17.89 5.51 -3.81
N GLY A 643 18.26 5.20 -5.06
CA GLY A 643 18.45 6.18 -6.12
C GLY A 643 19.83 6.87 -6.00
N GLN A 644 19.89 8.19 -6.03
CA GLN A 644 21.13 8.95 -5.88
C GLN A 644 21.52 9.05 -4.40
N GLY A 645 22.77 8.69 -4.06
CA GLY A 645 23.32 8.73 -2.70
C GLY A 645 23.85 7.37 -2.23
N ASN A 646 24.43 7.30 -1.04
CA ASN A 646 24.93 6.06 -0.45
C ASN A 646 24.08 5.55 0.71
N ALA A 647 23.87 4.23 0.75
CA ALA A 647 23.31 3.53 1.91
C ALA A 647 23.69 2.04 1.85
N LEU A 648 24.50 1.61 2.79
CA LEU A 648 24.94 0.21 2.87
C LEU A 648 24.67 -0.37 4.26
N ILE A 649 24.25 -1.63 4.29
CA ILE A 649 24.10 -2.41 5.51
C ILE A 649 25.24 -3.43 5.54
N VAL A 650 26.06 -3.42 6.57
CA VAL A 650 27.11 -4.42 6.79
C VAL A 650 26.68 -5.33 7.93
N ARG A 651 26.76 -6.63 7.72
CA ARG A 651 26.32 -7.67 8.65
C ARG A 651 27.43 -8.66 8.93
N THR A 652 27.62 -9.02 10.21
CA THR A 652 28.43 -10.15 10.67
C THR A 652 27.53 -11.21 11.31
N ALA A 653 28.09 -12.18 12.01
CA ALA A 653 27.29 -13.24 12.65
C ALA A 653 26.28 -12.68 13.66
N THR A 654 26.64 -11.70 14.47
CA THR A 654 25.80 -11.17 15.55
C THR A 654 25.63 -9.64 15.53
N HIS A 655 26.48 -8.91 14.80
CA HIS A 655 26.49 -7.46 14.74
C HIS A 655 26.11 -6.91 13.36
N SER A 656 25.65 -5.68 13.33
CA SER A 656 25.36 -4.98 12.09
C SER A 656 25.58 -3.47 12.20
N MET A 657 25.92 -2.86 11.06
CA MET A 657 26.04 -1.41 10.95
C MET A 657 25.41 -0.91 9.66
N VAL A 658 25.04 0.36 9.66
CA VAL A 658 24.64 1.10 8.46
C VAL A 658 25.70 2.15 8.16
N TYR A 659 26.15 2.18 6.92
CA TYR A 659 27.05 3.20 6.39
C TYR A 659 26.27 4.07 5.41
N ASP A 660 26.09 5.34 5.73
CA ASP A 660 25.23 6.32 5.09
C ASP A 660 23.73 5.93 5.04
N THR A 661 22.87 6.88 4.76
CA THR A 661 21.41 6.71 4.87
C THR A 661 20.63 7.23 3.68
N GLY A 662 21.34 7.68 2.65
CA GLY A 662 20.75 8.17 1.43
C GLY A 662 20.07 9.54 1.54
N PRO A 663 19.40 9.97 0.45
CA PRO A 663 18.93 11.32 0.29
C PRO A 663 17.65 11.63 1.06
N LYS A 664 17.45 12.94 1.30
CA LYS A 664 16.17 13.53 1.59
C LYS A 664 15.51 13.96 0.28
N PHE A 665 14.34 13.38 -0.05
CA PHE A 665 13.62 13.65 -1.30
C PHE A 665 12.72 14.90 -1.20
N SER A 666 12.20 15.17 0.00
CA SER A 666 11.38 16.34 0.36
C SER A 666 11.41 16.53 1.87
N ARG A 667 10.75 17.56 2.39
CA ARG A 667 10.66 17.75 3.86
C ARG A 667 10.09 16.53 4.60
N GLU A 668 9.14 15.84 3.98
CA GLU A 668 8.41 14.71 4.58
C GLU A 668 8.90 13.35 4.08
N SER A 669 9.91 13.30 3.22
CA SER A 669 10.27 12.06 2.54
C SER A 669 11.77 11.92 2.35
N ASP A 670 12.33 10.84 2.86
CA ASP A 670 13.75 10.49 2.82
C ASP A 670 13.95 9.00 2.52
N ALA A 671 15.19 8.62 2.22
CA ALA A 671 15.57 7.24 1.92
C ALA A 671 15.55 6.34 3.17
N GLY A 672 15.80 6.91 4.36
CA GLY A 672 15.71 6.19 5.62
C GLY A 672 14.33 5.59 5.83
N ASN A 673 13.32 6.43 5.75
CA ASN A 673 11.94 6.01 5.91
C ASN A 673 11.39 5.14 4.77
N ARG A 674 11.77 5.43 3.51
CA ARG A 674 11.24 4.71 2.34
C ARG A 674 11.91 3.37 2.10
N VAL A 675 13.19 3.27 2.42
CA VAL A 675 14.01 2.11 2.07
C VAL A 675 14.65 1.46 3.29
N LEU A 676 15.49 2.18 4.06
CA LEU A 676 16.30 1.55 5.11
C LEU A 676 15.47 1.02 6.27
N VAL A 677 14.51 1.80 6.79
CA VAL A 677 13.66 1.36 7.91
C VAL A 677 12.84 0.10 7.55
N PRO A 678 12.14 0.04 6.38
CA PRO A 678 11.50 -1.20 5.96
C PRO A 678 12.46 -2.36 5.73
N LEU A 679 13.63 -2.11 5.15
CA LEU A 679 14.64 -3.14 4.86
C LEU A 679 15.24 -3.71 6.15
N LEU A 680 15.65 -2.86 7.12
CA LEU A 680 16.16 -3.28 8.41
C LEU A 680 15.11 -4.10 9.19
N ARG A 681 13.84 -3.69 9.15
CA ARG A 681 12.73 -4.48 9.73
C ARG A 681 12.60 -5.84 9.07
N ALA A 682 12.60 -5.88 7.74
CA ALA A 682 12.48 -7.13 6.99
C ALA A 682 13.65 -8.09 7.25
N LEU A 683 14.85 -7.54 7.43
CA LEU A 683 16.04 -8.30 7.80
C LEU A 683 16.09 -8.64 9.30
N GLY A 684 15.22 -8.06 10.13
CA GLY A 684 15.26 -8.25 11.59
C GLY A 684 16.50 -7.65 12.25
N GLU A 685 17.07 -6.60 11.65
CA GLU A 685 18.34 -6.03 12.10
C GLU A 685 18.15 -4.94 13.17
N ASN A 686 18.92 -5.09 14.24
CA ASN A 686 19.20 -4.05 15.21
C ASN A 686 20.65 -3.63 14.99
N ILE A 687 20.87 -2.39 14.54
CA ILE A 687 22.21 -1.91 14.22
C ILE A 687 22.95 -1.44 15.46
N ASP A 688 24.23 -1.76 15.57
CA ASP A 688 25.13 -1.31 16.63
C ASP A 688 25.68 0.07 16.32
N ILE A 689 26.03 0.34 15.05
CA ILE A 689 26.62 1.59 14.59
C ILE A 689 25.86 2.11 13.37
N LEU A 690 25.50 3.40 13.40
CA LEU A 690 25.21 4.21 12.23
C LEU A 690 26.45 5.07 11.95
N MET A 691 27.14 4.81 10.83
CA MET A 691 28.25 5.62 10.37
C MET A 691 27.82 6.53 9.22
N LEU A 692 28.06 7.81 9.32
CA LEU A 692 27.76 8.79 8.27
C LEU A 692 29.08 9.34 7.74
N SER A 693 29.30 9.14 6.44
CA SER A 693 30.58 9.47 5.79
C SER A 693 30.88 10.97 5.86
N HIS A 694 29.91 11.82 5.54
CA HIS A 694 30.02 13.29 5.58
C HIS A 694 28.60 13.92 5.59
N ARG A 695 28.52 15.26 5.59
CA ARG A 695 27.25 15.99 5.87
C ARG A 695 26.31 16.15 4.67
N ASP A 696 26.64 15.73 3.48
CA ASP A 696 25.83 15.99 2.29
C ASP A 696 24.48 15.23 2.35
N SER A 697 23.44 15.87 1.82
CA SER A 697 22.06 15.43 1.97
C SER A 697 21.79 14.02 1.41
N ASP A 698 22.53 13.59 0.40
CA ASP A 698 22.42 12.26 -0.22
C ASP A 698 23.15 11.15 0.57
N HIS A 699 23.75 11.50 1.71
CA HIS A 699 24.35 10.58 2.69
C HIS A 699 23.63 10.58 4.02
N ILE A 700 23.19 11.74 4.51
CA ILE A 700 22.59 11.87 5.84
C ILE A 700 21.07 12.03 5.83
N GLY A 701 20.45 12.19 4.67
CA GLY A 701 19.03 12.56 4.57
C GLY A 701 18.07 11.62 5.28
N GLY A 702 18.39 10.33 5.35
CA GLY A 702 17.61 9.30 6.05
C GLY A 702 18.01 9.08 7.51
N ALA A 703 19.06 9.72 8.02
CA ALA A 703 19.59 9.45 9.37
C ALA A 703 18.58 9.66 10.49
N PRO A 704 17.75 10.72 10.51
CA PRO A 704 16.76 10.90 11.57
C PRO A 704 15.79 9.72 11.66
N ALA A 705 15.37 9.15 10.53
CA ALA A 705 14.44 8.03 10.50
C ALA A 705 15.09 6.74 11.01
N VAL A 706 16.33 6.47 10.62
CA VAL A 706 17.09 5.29 11.09
C VAL A 706 17.36 5.39 12.59
N LEU A 707 17.78 6.55 13.08
CA LEU A 707 18.04 6.79 14.51
C LEU A 707 16.78 6.68 15.38
N ALA A 708 15.63 7.12 14.85
CA ALA A 708 14.35 6.97 15.54
C ALA A 708 13.94 5.50 15.66
N MET A 709 14.20 4.68 14.63
CA MET A 709 13.95 3.24 14.66
C MET A 709 14.97 2.48 15.54
N GLN A 710 16.22 2.95 15.59
CA GLN A 710 17.36 2.30 16.22
C GLN A 710 17.92 3.18 17.38
N PRO A 711 17.18 3.30 18.50
CA PRO A 711 17.54 4.19 19.58
C PRO A 711 18.87 3.82 20.28
N GLN A 712 19.29 2.54 20.20
CA GLN A 712 20.53 2.02 20.79
C GLN A 712 21.77 2.23 19.91
N ALA A 713 21.57 2.54 18.60
CA ALA A 713 22.71 2.65 17.67
C ALA A 713 23.65 3.81 18.06
N ARG A 714 24.94 3.56 18.08
CA ARG A 714 25.97 4.60 18.18
C ARG A 714 26.04 5.35 16.86
N LEU A 715 26.10 6.67 16.92
CA LEU A 715 26.30 7.51 15.75
C LEU A 715 27.78 7.88 15.64
N VAL A 716 28.41 7.52 14.52
CA VAL A 716 29.79 7.89 14.18
C VAL A 716 29.76 8.73 12.92
N SER A 717 30.38 9.89 12.88
CA SER A 717 30.37 10.76 11.70
C SER A 717 31.52 11.74 11.64
N SER A 718 31.75 12.33 10.47
CA SER A 718 32.63 13.47 10.26
C SER A 718 31.88 14.82 10.29
N ILE A 719 30.63 14.82 10.70
CA ILE A 719 29.76 15.99 10.70
C ILE A 719 30.19 16.95 11.83
N GLU A 720 30.17 18.24 11.56
CA GLU A 720 30.53 19.30 12.52
C GLU A 720 29.56 19.40 13.69
N ASP A 721 30.03 19.87 14.85
CA ASP A 721 29.27 19.95 16.11
C ASP A 721 28.03 20.86 16.02
N GLY A 722 28.01 21.84 15.10
CA GLY A 722 26.91 22.79 14.91
C GLY A 722 25.79 22.28 13.99
N HIS A 723 25.88 21.09 13.41
CA HIS A 723 24.89 20.56 12.47
C HIS A 723 23.61 20.10 13.19
N GLU A 724 22.44 20.31 12.57
CA GLU A 724 21.12 19.97 13.14
C GLU A 724 20.99 18.51 13.61
N LEU A 725 21.67 17.58 12.97
CA LEU A 725 21.64 16.16 13.33
C LEU A 725 22.25 15.90 14.71
N GLN A 726 23.20 16.74 15.17
CA GLN A 726 23.78 16.64 16.51
C GLN A 726 22.75 16.90 17.62
N ALA A 727 21.69 17.67 17.31
CA ALA A 727 20.57 17.85 18.23
C ALA A 727 19.67 16.60 18.34
N VAL A 728 19.59 15.80 17.27
CA VAL A 728 18.88 14.52 17.31
C VAL A 728 19.67 13.48 18.09
N ARG A 729 20.97 13.36 17.79
CA ARG A 729 21.91 12.49 18.49
C ARG A 729 23.34 12.98 18.30
N LYS A 730 24.08 13.13 19.41
CA LYS A 730 25.50 13.44 19.33
C LYS A 730 26.26 12.32 18.65
N SER A 731 27.08 12.66 17.66
CA SER A 731 27.96 11.72 16.99
C SER A 731 29.34 11.67 17.65
N GLU A 732 29.92 10.48 17.64
CA GLU A 732 31.37 10.31 17.87
C GLU A 732 32.09 10.69 16.58
N ARG A 733 33.25 11.37 16.69
CA ARG A 733 34.02 11.72 15.49
C ARG A 733 34.63 10.49 14.84
N CYS A 734 34.50 10.40 13.51
CA CYS A 734 35.18 9.42 12.68
C CYS A 734 36.63 9.85 12.49
N LEU A 735 37.58 9.06 12.96
CA LEU A 735 39.02 9.40 12.94
C LEU A 735 39.86 8.24 12.42
N ALA A 736 40.79 8.53 11.52
CA ALA A 736 41.78 7.54 11.05
C ALA A 736 42.52 6.89 12.21
N GLY A 737 42.65 5.57 12.16
CA GLY A 737 43.26 4.75 13.22
C GLY A 737 42.25 4.16 14.23
N GLN A 738 40.98 4.60 14.23
CA GLN A 738 39.94 3.91 14.98
C GLN A 738 39.72 2.51 14.39
N SER A 739 39.67 1.50 15.25
CA SER A 739 39.45 0.11 14.84
C SER A 739 38.66 -0.67 15.88
N TRP A 740 37.92 -1.68 15.45
CA TRP A 740 37.19 -2.64 16.29
C TRP A 740 37.02 -3.96 15.55
N SER A 741 36.70 -5.02 16.28
CA SER A 741 36.47 -6.34 15.70
C SER A 741 35.10 -6.89 16.15
N TRP A 742 34.35 -7.46 15.21
CA TRP A 742 33.09 -8.16 15.44
C TRP A 742 33.13 -9.56 14.80
N ASP A 743 32.88 -10.58 15.59
CA ASP A 743 32.75 -11.96 15.09
C ASP A 743 33.93 -12.45 14.23
N GLY A 744 35.14 -11.95 14.46
CA GLY A 744 36.34 -12.26 13.65
C GLY A 744 36.44 -11.47 12.34
N VAL A 745 35.76 -10.34 12.26
CA VAL A 745 35.84 -9.36 11.17
C VAL A 745 36.33 -8.04 11.75
N ASP A 746 37.40 -7.49 11.17
CA ASP A 746 38.05 -6.26 11.61
C ASP A 746 37.55 -5.07 10.79
N PHE A 747 37.27 -3.99 11.49
CA PHE A 747 36.83 -2.71 10.95
C PHE A 747 37.90 -1.66 11.29
N GLU A 748 38.28 -0.86 10.30
CA GLU A 748 39.31 0.16 10.45
C GLU A 748 38.95 1.42 9.68
N VAL A 749 38.99 2.58 10.36
CA VAL A 749 38.81 3.89 9.73
C VAL A 749 40.15 4.38 9.20
N LEU A 750 40.22 4.68 7.89
CA LEU A 750 41.44 5.14 7.22
C LEU A 750 41.47 6.67 7.02
N HIS A 751 40.34 7.33 7.08
CA HIS A 751 40.15 8.78 6.84
C HIS A 751 38.85 9.26 7.50
N PRO A 752 38.75 10.54 7.98
CA PRO A 752 39.75 11.64 7.95
C PRO A 752 40.80 11.54 9.05
N LEU A 753 41.93 12.24 8.87
CA LEU A 753 42.93 12.40 9.90
C LEU A 753 42.49 13.42 10.97
N PRO A 754 42.99 13.35 12.21
CA PRO A 754 42.64 14.34 13.24
C PRO A 754 42.87 15.80 12.80
N ALA A 755 43.95 16.08 12.09
CA ALA A 755 44.27 17.42 11.59
C ALA A 755 43.29 17.98 10.53
N ASP A 756 42.49 17.12 9.90
CA ASP A 756 41.49 17.57 8.91
C ASP A 756 40.32 18.32 9.59
N TYR A 757 40.08 18.11 10.88
CA TYR A 757 39.07 18.80 11.67
C TYR A 757 39.47 20.21 12.13
N ASP A 758 40.77 20.55 12.05
CA ASP A 758 41.28 21.85 12.50
C ASP A 758 41.13 22.98 11.45
N SER A 759 40.74 22.60 10.21
CA SER A 759 40.64 23.54 9.10
C SER A 759 39.29 23.42 8.38
N PRO A 760 38.68 24.52 7.93
CA PRO A 760 37.45 24.46 7.14
C PRO A 760 37.70 23.70 5.83
N THR A 761 37.15 22.53 5.67
CA THR A 761 37.28 21.68 4.48
C THR A 761 35.94 21.52 3.78
N LYS A 762 35.98 21.16 2.47
CA LYS A 762 34.79 20.76 1.74
C LYS A 762 34.17 19.48 2.34
N SER A 763 32.87 19.36 2.27
CA SER A 763 32.13 18.24 2.83
C SER A 763 32.70 16.86 2.40
N ASN A 764 32.85 16.66 1.10
CA ASN A 764 33.38 15.41 0.51
C ASN A 764 34.80 15.07 1.01
N ALA A 765 35.61 16.12 1.24
CA ALA A 765 36.98 15.95 1.76
C ALA A 765 37.04 15.40 3.19
N MET A 766 35.91 15.33 3.89
CA MET A 766 35.77 14.78 5.23
C MET A 766 35.19 13.36 5.25
N SER A 767 34.99 12.72 4.07
CA SER A 767 34.40 11.39 3.99
C SER A 767 35.11 10.37 4.86
N CYS A 768 34.37 9.70 5.75
CA CYS A 768 34.84 8.56 6.53
C CYS A 768 35.15 7.39 5.61
N VAL A 769 36.36 6.96 5.50
CA VAL A 769 36.75 5.76 4.74
C VAL A 769 36.86 4.58 5.70
N LEU A 770 36.05 3.55 5.47
CA LEU A 770 35.99 2.36 6.30
C LEU A 770 36.50 1.14 5.55
N ARG A 771 37.51 0.48 6.08
CA ARG A 771 38.00 -0.82 5.67
C ARG A 771 37.41 -1.91 6.52
N ILE A 772 36.90 -2.99 5.89
CA ILE A 772 36.30 -4.14 6.56
C ILE A 772 37.04 -5.39 6.05
N SER A 773 37.60 -6.19 6.95
CA SER A 773 38.40 -7.36 6.56
C SER A 773 38.20 -8.54 7.50
N ASN A 774 38.17 -9.75 6.95
CA ASN A 774 38.25 -10.98 7.74
C ASN A 774 39.58 -11.69 7.59
N GLY A 775 40.63 -10.99 7.14
CA GLY A 775 41.97 -11.54 6.85
C GLY A 775 42.11 -12.26 5.51
N ARG A 776 40.98 -12.56 4.82
CA ARG A 776 40.94 -13.20 3.52
C ARG A 776 40.32 -12.30 2.44
N GLN A 777 39.20 -11.74 2.74
CA GLN A 777 38.49 -10.81 1.87
C GLN A 777 38.40 -9.45 2.55
N THR A 778 38.39 -8.40 1.74
CA THR A 778 38.30 -7.02 2.21
C THR A 778 37.32 -6.21 1.40
N ALA A 779 36.53 -5.36 2.08
CA ALA A 779 35.69 -4.34 1.47
C ALA A 779 36.17 -2.95 1.89
N LEU A 780 36.14 -1.99 0.96
CA LEU A 780 36.49 -0.59 1.20
C LEU A 780 35.28 0.29 0.90
N LEU A 781 34.80 1.01 1.92
CA LEU A 781 33.71 1.98 1.81
C LEU A 781 34.32 3.37 1.82
N ALA A 782 34.29 4.06 0.67
CA ALA A 782 35.06 5.28 0.46
C ALA A 782 34.27 6.59 0.61
N GLY A 783 32.93 6.50 0.75
CA GLY A 783 32.06 7.69 0.72
C GLY A 783 32.27 8.50 -0.56
N ASP A 784 32.30 9.82 -0.43
CA ASP A 784 32.48 10.75 -1.55
C ASP A 784 33.91 11.30 -1.65
N LEU A 785 34.88 10.43 -1.35
CA LEU A 785 36.31 10.77 -1.43
C LEU A 785 36.66 11.37 -2.80
N GLU A 786 37.43 12.47 -2.82
CA GLU A 786 37.89 13.11 -4.04
C GLU A 786 39.38 12.83 -4.32
N ALA A 787 39.84 13.16 -5.51
CA ALA A 787 41.19 12.86 -5.98
C ALA A 787 42.34 13.28 -5.03
N ALA A 788 42.18 14.44 -4.36
CA ALA A 788 43.19 14.93 -3.41
C ALA A 788 43.36 14.00 -2.21
N GLN A 789 42.25 13.50 -1.66
CA GLN A 789 42.24 12.57 -0.52
C GLN A 789 42.67 11.18 -0.95
N GLU A 790 42.23 10.70 -2.12
CA GLU A 790 42.69 9.43 -2.73
C GLU A 790 44.22 9.41 -2.87
N LEU A 791 44.78 10.46 -3.45
CA LEU A 791 46.25 10.58 -3.64
C LEU A 791 47.02 10.66 -2.32
N ARG A 792 46.39 11.29 -1.29
CA ARG A 792 47.01 11.33 0.08
C ARG A 792 47.03 9.94 0.71
N LEU A 793 45.97 9.15 0.56
CA LEU A 793 45.93 7.77 1.06
C LEU A 793 46.95 6.87 0.36
N VAL A 794 47.08 7.03 -0.95
CA VAL A 794 48.08 6.26 -1.77
C VAL A 794 49.52 6.71 -1.50
N GLY A 795 49.72 8.00 -1.19
CA GLY A 795 51.04 8.58 -0.91
C GLY A 795 51.62 8.17 0.43
N ASN A 796 50.83 7.71 1.37
CA ASN A 796 51.26 7.16 2.64
C ASN A 796 51.49 5.64 2.50
N PRO A 797 52.75 5.12 2.66
CA PRO A 797 53.07 3.71 2.47
C PRO A 797 52.24 2.75 3.34
N ASP A 798 52.00 3.11 4.62
CA ASP A 798 51.26 2.27 5.55
C ASP A 798 49.77 2.20 5.20
N THR A 799 49.18 3.30 4.78
CA THR A 799 47.78 3.34 4.33
C THR A 799 47.62 2.63 2.98
N LYS A 800 48.57 2.84 2.05
CA LYS A 800 48.55 2.22 0.72
C LYS A 800 48.45 0.69 0.77
N LEU A 801 49.19 0.04 1.67
CA LEU A 801 49.17 -1.42 1.85
C LEU A 801 47.78 -1.90 2.36
N ARG A 802 47.06 -1.06 3.10
CA ARG A 802 45.75 -1.37 3.67
C ARG A 802 44.60 -1.10 2.70
N LEU A 803 44.84 -0.38 1.56
CA LEU A 803 43.81 -0.08 0.57
C LEU A 803 43.33 -1.30 -0.23
N LYS A 804 44.19 -2.33 -0.40
CA LYS A 804 43.86 -3.50 -1.23
C LYS A 804 42.56 -4.15 -0.72
N SER A 805 41.60 -4.31 -1.67
CA SER A 805 40.25 -4.76 -1.30
C SER A 805 39.56 -5.49 -2.45
N ASP A 806 38.77 -6.51 -2.18
CA ASP A 806 38.02 -7.29 -3.17
C ASP A 806 36.76 -6.56 -3.64
N PHE A 807 36.14 -5.76 -2.75
CA PHE A 807 34.95 -4.98 -3.00
C PHE A 807 35.20 -3.50 -2.68
N LEU A 808 34.78 -2.60 -3.58
CA LEU A 808 34.90 -1.16 -3.43
C LEU A 808 33.52 -0.48 -3.55
N LEU A 809 33.12 0.37 -2.59
CA LEU A 809 32.12 1.38 -2.83
C LEU A 809 32.77 2.47 -3.69
N VAL A 810 32.24 2.68 -4.91
CA VAL A 810 32.79 3.66 -5.86
C VAL A 810 32.76 5.05 -5.23
N PRO A 811 33.92 5.72 -5.09
CA PRO A 811 33.97 7.05 -4.50
C PRO A 811 33.11 8.05 -5.27
N HIS A 812 32.38 8.90 -4.53
CA HIS A 812 31.59 10.01 -5.06
C HIS A 812 30.66 9.60 -6.21
N HIS A 813 29.98 8.44 -6.06
CA HIS A 813 29.05 7.84 -7.03
C HIS A 813 29.63 7.69 -8.46
N GLY A 814 30.95 7.76 -8.63
CA GLY A 814 31.60 7.79 -9.93
C GLY A 814 31.66 9.19 -10.58
N SER A 815 31.74 10.25 -9.78
CA SER A 815 32.04 11.61 -10.23
C SER A 815 33.41 11.70 -10.93
N LYS A 816 33.54 12.61 -11.88
CA LYS A 816 34.82 12.90 -12.55
C LYS A 816 35.95 13.34 -11.59
N THR A 817 35.59 13.79 -10.38
CA THR A 817 36.54 14.26 -9.35
C THR A 817 37.15 13.15 -8.51
N SER A 818 36.76 11.89 -8.73
CA SER A 818 37.13 10.73 -7.92
C SER A 818 37.62 9.56 -8.78
N SER A 819 37.96 8.47 -8.13
CA SER A 819 38.40 7.20 -8.76
C SER A 819 39.62 7.37 -9.63
N THR A 820 40.69 7.97 -9.05
CA THR A 820 41.94 8.20 -9.76
C THR A 820 42.67 6.89 -10.11
N GLY A 821 43.46 6.88 -11.21
CA GLY A 821 44.20 5.68 -11.58
C GLY A 821 45.07 5.13 -10.45
N PRO A 822 45.94 5.96 -9.81
CA PRO A 822 46.75 5.50 -8.68
C PRO A 822 45.97 4.89 -7.53
N PHE A 823 44.74 5.43 -7.22
CA PHE A 823 43.89 4.87 -6.20
C PHE A 823 43.37 3.50 -6.59
N LEU A 824 42.82 3.36 -7.81
CA LEU A 824 42.36 2.06 -8.32
C LEU A 824 43.46 1.02 -8.40
N ASP A 825 44.70 1.43 -8.77
CA ASP A 825 45.88 0.55 -8.82
C ASP A 825 46.33 0.10 -7.42
N ALA A 826 46.02 0.87 -6.36
CA ALA A 826 46.29 0.49 -4.99
C ALA A 826 45.17 -0.39 -4.38
N VAL A 827 43.90 -0.13 -4.69
CA VAL A 827 42.76 -0.89 -4.19
C VAL A 827 42.58 -2.23 -4.91
N GLN A 828 42.73 -2.26 -6.23
CA GLN A 828 42.59 -3.45 -7.10
C GLN A 828 41.32 -4.28 -6.85
N PRO A 829 40.13 -3.69 -6.80
CA PRO A 829 38.94 -4.43 -6.47
C PRO A 829 38.49 -5.34 -7.63
N GLN A 830 37.90 -6.49 -7.32
CA GLN A 830 37.23 -7.32 -8.32
C GLN A 830 35.87 -6.71 -8.71
N PHE A 831 35.13 -6.22 -7.70
CA PHE A 831 33.83 -5.58 -7.87
C PHE A 831 33.84 -4.18 -7.27
N ALA A 832 33.17 -3.27 -7.98
CA ALA A 832 32.93 -1.92 -7.48
C ALA A 832 31.44 -1.58 -7.60
N LEU A 833 30.81 -1.11 -6.51
CA LEU A 833 29.41 -0.71 -6.47
C LEU A 833 29.29 0.79 -6.62
N ALA A 834 28.64 1.25 -7.70
CA ALA A 834 28.24 2.64 -7.89
C ALA A 834 26.75 2.81 -7.51
N GLN A 835 26.49 3.45 -6.38
CA GLN A 835 25.15 3.83 -5.97
C GLN A 835 24.77 5.17 -6.58
N ALA A 836 24.00 5.15 -7.65
CA ALA A 836 23.58 6.34 -8.39
C ALA A 836 22.13 6.19 -8.88
N GLY A 837 21.43 7.30 -9.05
CA GLY A 837 20.06 7.28 -9.54
C GLY A 837 19.96 7.04 -11.05
N TYR A 838 18.90 6.35 -11.49
CA TYR A 838 18.62 6.19 -12.90
C TYR A 838 18.46 7.56 -13.58
N ARG A 839 19.26 7.82 -14.63
CA ARG A 839 19.28 9.12 -15.34
C ARG A 839 19.35 10.30 -14.37
N ASN A 840 20.29 10.24 -13.40
CA ASN A 840 20.46 11.29 -12.43
C ASN A 840 21.00 12.58 -13.09
N ARG A 841 20.75 13.72 -12.46
CA ARG A 841 21.10 15.06 -12.98
C ARG A 841 22.60 15.31 -13.11
N PHE A 842 23.43 14.51 -12.42
CA PHE A 842 24.89 14.62 -12.42
C PHE A 842 25.56 13.76 -13.48
N ASN A 843 24.79 12.89 -14.14
CA ASN A 843 25.26 11.85 -15.06
C ASN A 843 26.28 10.89 -14.42
N HIS A 844 26.15 10.63 -13.09
CA HIS A 844 26.98 9.67 -12.39
C HIS A 844 26.47 8.23 -12.60
N PRO A 845 27.40 7.24 -12.67
CA PRO A 845 28.85 7.39 -12.88
C PRO A 845 29.18 7.93 -14.28
N VAL A 846 30.16 8.85 -14.37
CA VAL A 846 30.54 9.43 -15.66
C VAL A 846 31.38 8.44 -16.48
N GLU A 847 31.23 8.48 -17.80
CA GLU A 847 31.87 7.52 -18.70
C GLU A 847 33.42 7.46 -18.57
N SER A 848 34.06 8.61 -18.36
CA SER A 848 35.52 8.66 -18.14
C SER A 848 35.97 7.93 -16.88
N VAL A 849 35.12 7.81 -15.86
CA VAL A 849 35.38 7.02 -14.66
C VAL A 849 35.15 5.56 -14.94
N LEU A 850 34.06 5.18 -15.61
CA LEU A 850 33.79 3.81 -16.00
C LEU A 850 34.90 3.24 -16.90
N ALA A 851 35.49 4.06 -17.81
CA ALA A 851 36.61 3.68 -18.62
C ALA A 851 37.84 3.28 -17.77
N ARG A 852 38.17 4.06 -16.70
CA ARG A 852 39.26 3.72 -15.78
C ARG A 852 39.09 2.37 -15.07
N TYR A 853 37.87 2.01 -14.71
CA TYR A 853 37.53 0.71 -14.13
C TYR A 853 37.68 -0.41 -15.18
N ARG A 854 37.15 -0.20 -16.40
CA ARG A 854 37.26 -1.19 -17.50
C ARG A 854 38.72 -1.47 -17.91
N GLU A 855 39.57 -0.43 -18.01
CA GLU A 855 41.00 -0.57 -18.28
C GLU A 855 41.72 -1.46 -17.29
N ARG A 856 41.18 -1.60 -16.06
CA ARG A 856 41.73 -2.42 -14.98
C ARG A 856 40.96 -3.74 -14.76
N ASN A 857 40.04 -4.11 -15.66
CA ASN A 857 39.21 -5.30 -15.56
C ASN A 857 38.38 -5.34 -14.25
N ILE A 858 38.00 -4.18 -13.72
CA ILE A 858 37.14 -4.06 -12.53
C ILE A 858 35.67 -4.06 -12.95
N THR A 859 34.89 -4.99 -12.42
CA THR A 859 33.46 -5.07 -12.72
C THR A 859 32.69 -4.02 -11.91
N VAL A 860 32.12 -3.02 -12.60
CA VAL A 860 31.29 -2.00 -11.95
C VAL A 860 29.83 -2.42 -11.95
N ILE A 861 29.27 -2.55 -10.75
CA ILE A 861 27.85 -2.80 -10.50
C ILE A 861 27.16 -1.45 -10.29
N GLN A 862 26.16 -1.13 -11.10
CA GLN A 862 25.41 0.12 -11.00
C GLN A 862 24.03 -0.16 -10.41
N SER A 863 23.63 0.57 -9.35
CA SER A 863 22.34 0.38 -8.68
C SER A 863 21.12 0.49 -9.60
N PRO A 864 21.04 1.34 -10.65
CA PRO A 864 19.89 1.34 -11.55
C PRO A 864 19.66 0.00 -12.27
N GLY A 865 20.71 -0.70 -12.63
CA GLY A 865 20.63 -2.00 -13.33
C GLY A 865 20.54 -3.19 -12.38
N CYS A 866 21.13 -3.10 -11.20
CA CYS A 866 21.21 -4.17 -10.22
C CYS A 866 20.03 -4.13 -9.20
N GLY A 867 19.52 -2.94 -8.87
CA GLY A 867 18.74 -2.73 -7.66
C GLY A 867 19.65 -2.78 -6.43
N ALA A 868 19.16 -3.31 -5.32
CA ALA A 868 20.01 -3.64 -4.18
C ALA A 868 21.06 -4.68 -4.58
N ALA A 869 22.30 -4.46 -4.15
CA ALA A 869 23.46 -5.28 -4.48
C ALA A 869 24.04 -5.92 -3.21
N ALA A 870 24.03 -7.23 -3.12
CA ALA A 870 24.60 -7.96 -1.99
C ALA A 870 25.91 -8.66 -2.41
N TRP A 871 27.00 -8.31 -1.72
CA TRP A 871 28.28 -8.98 -1.80
C TRP A 871 28.60 -9.68 -0.48
N GLN A 872 29.08 -10.91 -0.55
CA GLN A 872 29.37 -11.74 0.62
C GLN A 872 30.82 -12.22 0.60
N SER A 873 31.52 -12.09 1.72
CA SER A 873 32.90 -12.60 1.86
C SER A 873 33.00 -14.13 1.72
N SER A 874 31.89 -14.86 1.91
CA SER A 874 31.80 -16.30 1.67
C SER A 874 31.72 -16.68 0.18
N GLN A 875 31.27 -15.76 -0.67
CA GLN A 875 31.14 -15.93 -2.12
C GLN A 875 31.69 -14.71 -2.87
N PRO A 876 32.98 -14.42 -2.74
CA PRO A 876 33.56 -13.16 -3.18
C PRO A 876 33.52 -12.95 -4.71
N GLN A 877 33.28 -14.03 -5.48
CA GLN A 877 33.30 -13.98 -6.95
C GLN A 877 32.00 -13.49 -7.57
N LYS A 878 30.98 -13.17 -6.78
CA LYS A 878 29.70 -12.67 -7.32
C LYS A 878 29.03 -11.61 -6.45
N VAL A 879 28.29 -10.74 -7.13
CA VAL A 879 27.34 -9.82 -6.49
C VAL A 879 25.92 -10.24 -6.86
N LEU A 880 25.05 -10.35 -5.89
CA LEU A 880 23.63 -10.68 -6.09
C LEU A 880 22.83 -9.40 -6.35
N CYS A 881 22.20 -9.32 -7.49
CA CYS A 881 21.40 -8.19 -7.93
C CYS A 881 19.90 -8.44 -7.73
N GLN A 882 19.23 -7.57 -6.98
CA GLN A 882 17.81 -7.74 -6.69
C GLN A 882 16.93 -7.73 -7.94
N ARG A 883 17.25 -6.89 -8.94
CA ARG A 883 16.52 -6.85 -10.23
C ARG A 883 16.67 -8.14 -11.05
N GLU A 884 17.73 -8.90 -10.85
CA GLU A 884 17.90 -10.21 -11.49
C GLU A 884 17.15 -11.30 -10.73
N LEU A 885 17.25 -11.30 -9.38
CA LEU A 885 16.63 -12.31 -8.51
C LEU A 885 15.10 -12.26 -8.52
N ALA A 886 14.53 -11.06 -8.58
CA ALA A 886 13.10 -10.83 -8.49
C ALA A 886 12.49 -10.23 -9.77
N ARG A 887 13.09 -10.50 -10.93
CA ARG A 887 12.68 -9.92 -12.22
C ARG A 887 11.23 -10.23 -12.56
N ARG A 888 10.53 -9.19 -13.01
CA ARG A 888 9.14 -9.24 -13.50
C ARG A 888 9.00 -8.39 -14.76
N TYR A 889 8.10 -8.77 -15.66
CA TYR A 889 7.93 -8.13 -16.98
C TYR A 889 7.51 -6.64 -16.94
N TRP A 890 6.98 -6.15 -15.83
CA TRP A 890 6.65 -4.73 -15.65
C TRP A 890 7.81 -3.89 -15.15
N GLN A 891 8.91 -4.53 -14.75
CA GLN A 891 10.10 -3.83 -14.28
C GLN A 891 10.92 -3.31 -15.45
N HIS A 892 11.39 -2.09 -15.31
CA HIS A 892 12.24 -1.45 -16.30
C HIS A 892 13.61 -2.15 -16.36
N THR A 893 14.01 -2.53 -17.56
CA THR A 893 15.34 -3.09 -17.82
C THR A 893 16.22 -1.98 -18.40
N VAL A 894 17.24 -1.58 -17.65
CA VAL A 894 18.25 -0.66 -18.18
C VAL A 894 18.98 -1.40 -19.30
N ILE A 895 18.87 -0.87 -20.52
CA ILE A 895 19.59 -1.43 -21.67
C ILE A 895 21.09 -1.27 -21.36
N LYS A 896 21.79 -2.38 -21.18
CA LYS A 896 23.25 -2.35 -21.15
C LYS A 896 23.64 -1.90 -22.57
N GLU A 897 24.14 -0.67 -22.71
CA GLU A 897 24.84 -0.31 -23.93
C GLU A 897 25.88 -1.39 -24.15
N ALA A 898 25.91 -1.98 -25.37
CA ALA A 898 26.78 -3.07 -25.68
C ALA A 898 28.22 -2.68 -25.31
N GLN A 899 28.78 -3.45 -24.36
CA GLN A 899 30.13 -3.25 -23.85
C GLN A 899 31.17 -3.44 -24.94
#